data_412d6efd29ce4b65098726b4410bcd99
#
_entry.id   412d6efd29ce4b65098726b4410bcd99
#
_cell.length_a   1.000
_cell.length_b   1.000
_cell.length_c   1.000
_cell.angle_alpha   90.00
_cell.angle_beta   90.00
_cell.angle_gamma   90.00
#
_symmetry.space_group_name_H-M   'P 1'
#
loop_
_entity.id
_entity.type
_entity.pdbx_description
1 polymer ?
#
loop_
_entity_poly.entity_id
_entity_poly.type
_entity_poly.pdbx_seq_one_letter_code
_entity_poly.pdbx_strand_id
1 'polypeptide(L)'
;MSSTTPMMRQYLEIKSQYPDAILFFRLGDFYEMFLEDAVTASRVLDITLTCRNKGAAEEIPLCGIPFHSSQPYIARLVENGYKVAVCEQVEDPKTAKGIVRREVVRVVSPGLVLDTESLKPKENNYLVALAEGDAGRYGVAVLDITTGEFRVTETAGLDGVRSELTALNPREVMVADGAEGTSLRQGLAAILAGRMVNLLPEWTFESDRAAGLLTDFFACGSLAAFGCAGLPGAVRAAGAILHYLQETQKYDLGHIRPLATYHTRDYMVLDETSRRNLELTATLHDGGKKGSLLGVLDRTVTAMGGRRLRQWINQPLVDVGRIQGRHQAVAEMVEKSLLRDELRAALDGVYDLERLNAKIAMASANAKDLAALRSSLMRLPALIDLLQGVEAPFLLELGSGIDPLLDVCELLCGAIVDDPPFVLREGGLIRDGYHDPLDELRLISRQGKGWIARLEQQEKERTGISTLKVRFNRVFGYYIEVTRSHLGKVPDDYQRRQTLANAERYITPALKEYEEKVLGAEERLVEIEYDLFQEVRQQTSRQGRRIQQVADALATLDVVFGLSELAHERNYVVPEMDDSGDLVLVEGRHPVIEAMSLSERFVANDVTLDTRENQILIITGPNMAGKSTFMRQIALVTLMAHMGSLVPARSARIGVVDRIFTRVGASDNLARGQSTFMVEMTEAANILNHATPRSLIVLDEIGRGTSTFDGISIAWSVAEYLHDNPAVAAKTLFATHYHELTDLALTRERVKNYNVAVKEWNDQIIFLRKIVKGGASHSYGIQVARLAGLPAAVIDRAREVLRNLESGEFEREGEPRLARSRRGKSSVPVPQLSLFDSESDEIRRRLDELDTAVLTPLEALNILDQLKKMV
;
A
#
# COMPACT_ATOMS: atom_id res chain seq x y z
N MET A 1 -6.71 53.17 5.70
CA MET A 1 -6.89 52.08 4.75
C MET A 1 -5.75 52.17 3.75
N SER A 2 -4.68 51.39 3.88
CA SER A 2 -3.57 51.42 2.94
C SER A 2 -4.08 50.96 1.55
N SER A 3 -3.62 51.59 0.50
CA SER A 3 -4.07 51.37 -0.89
C SER A 3 -3.55 50.00 -1.35
N THR A 4 -4.25 48.93 -0.99
CA THR A 4 -4.00 47.59 -1.50
C THR A 4 -4.08 47.62 -3.03
N THR A 5 -3.05 47.21 -3.73
CA THR A 5 -3.08 47.22 -5.20
C THR A 5 -4.23 46.32 -5.71
N PRO A 6 -4.81 46.60 -6.83
CA PRO A 6 -5.93 45.81 -7.38
C PRO A 6 -5.59 44.31 -7.49
N MET A 7 -4.35 43.95 -7.83
CA MET A 7 -3.87 42.55 -7.88
C MET A 7 -3.86 41.89 -6.49
N MET A 8 -3.37 42.61 -5.45
CA MET A 8 -3.36 42.05 -4.08
C MET A 8 -4.77 41.92 -3.52
N ARG A 9 -5.71 42.75 -3.95
CA ARG A 9 -7.12 42.61 -3.59
C ARG A 9 -7.70 41.32 -4.17
N GLN A 10 -7.45 41.05 -5.46
CA GLN A 10 -7.86 39.78 -6.09
C GLN A 10 -7.22 38.57 -5.39
N TYR A 11 -5.93 38.66 -5.02
CA TYR A 11 -5.25 37.59 -4.25
C TYR A 11 -5.96 37.32 -2.91
N LEU A 12 -6.22 38.36 -2.12
CA LEU A 12 -6.87 38.23 -0.80
C LEU A 12 -8.31 37.72 -0.92
N GLU A 13 -9.06 38.14 -1.94
CA GLU A 13 -10.41 37.66 -2.21
C GLU A 13 -10.40 36.12 -2.51
N ILE A 14 -9.51 35.68 -3.39
CA ILE A 14 -9.36 34.26 -3.69
C ILE A 14 -8.86 33.49 -2.46
N LYS A 15 -7.84 34.01 -1.75
CA LYS A 15 -7.31 33.36 -0.54
C LYS A 15 -8.37 33.19 0.56
N SER A 16 -9.29 34.12 0.69
CA SER A 16 -10.40 34.01 1.67
C SER A 16 -11.35 32.84 1.40
N GLN A 17 -11.44 32.37 0.14
CA GLN A 17 -12.23 31.19 -0.25
C GLN A 17 -11.47 29.86 0.03
N TYR A 18 -10.14 29.91 0.11
CA TYR A 18 -9.28 28.74 0.33
C TYR A 18 -8.30 29.01 1.50
N PRO A 19 -8.79 29.26 2.71
CA PRO A 19 -7.96 29.69 3.84
C PRO A 19 -6.94 28.63 4.28
N ASP A 20 -7.26 27.35 4.13
CA ASP A 20 -6.47 26.17 4.52
C ASP A 20 -5.51 25.67 3.44
N ALA A 21 -5.47 26.31 2.25
CA ALA A 21 -4.61 25.92 1.14
C ALA A 21 -3.56 26.99 0.83
N ILE A 22 -2.35 26.59 0.48
CA ILE A 22 -1.31 27.50 -0.05
C ILE A 22 -1.73 27.91 -1.47
N LEU A 23 -1.91 29.22 -1.69
CA LEU A 23 -2.39 29.75 -2.97
C LEU A 23 -1.23 29.98 -3.95
N PHE A 24 -1.18 29.17 -5.01
CA PHE A 24 -0.29 29.36 -6.15
C PHE A 24 -0.94 30.31 -7.15
N PHE A 25 -0.62 31.60 -7.04
CA PHE A 25 -1.26 32.66 -7.80
C PHE A 25 -0.47 32.96 -9.07
N ARG A 26 -1.05 32.73 -10.24
CA ARG A 26 -0.39 32.93 -11.54
C ARG A 26 -0.10 34.39 -11.83
N LEU A 27 1.18 34.74 -12.01
CA LEU A 27 1.66 36.06 -12.45
C LEU A 27 2.71 35.87 -13.55
N GLY A 28 2.29 36.08 -14.80
CA GLY A 28 3.12 35.87 -15.98
C GLY A 28 3.61 34.42 -16.04
N ASP A 29 4.93 34.22 -16.01
CA ASP A 29 5.56 32.88 -16.07
C ASP A 29 5.81 32.22 -14.71
N PHE A 30 5.27 32.83 -13.63
CA PHE A 30 5.46 32.33 -12.28
C PHE A 30 4.12 32.05 -11.57
N TYR A 31 4.15 31.10 -10.63
CA TYR A 31 3.22 31.09 -9.51
C TYR A 31 3.86 31.80 -8.34
N GLU A 32 3.23 32.88 -7.88
CA GLU A 32 3.68 33.65 -6.72
C GLU A 32 2.80 33.34 -5.51
N MET A 33 3.42 33.24 -4.36
CA MET A 33 2.80 33.08 -3.06
C MET A 33 3.09 34.30 -2.22
N PHE A 34 2.12 34.76 -1.40
CA PHE A 34 2.25 35.97 -0.60
C PHE A 34 1.94 35.69 0.86
N LEU A 35 2.37 36.61 1.75
CA LEU A 35 2.09 36.59 3.19
C LEU A 35 2.55 35.28 3.86
N GLU A 36 1.67 34.68 4.69
CA GLU A 36 1.91 33.40 5.39
C GLU A 36 2.20 32.23 4.45
N ASP A 37 1.51 32.22 3.28
CA ASP A 37 1.74 31.19 2.26
C ASP A 37 3.18 31.23 1.74
N ALA A 38 3.75 32.44 1.56
CA ALA A 38 5.12 32.61 1.12
C ALA A 38 6.14 32.13 2.16
N VAL A 39 5.89 32.45 3.43
CA VAL A 39 6.77 32.02 4.53
C VAL A 39 6.77 30.50 4.68
N THR A 40 5.59 29.89 4.63
CA THR A 40 5.43 28.43 4.72
C THR A 40 6.04 27.71 3.52
N ALA A 41 5.72 28.18 2.30
CA ALA A 41 6.23 27.58 1.06
C ALA A 41 7.75 27.72 0.96
N SER A 42 8.31 28.91 1.27
CA SER A 42 9.76 29.12 1.27
C SER A 42 10.50 28.13 2.17
N ARG A 43 9.99 27.91 3.38
CA ARG A 43 10.57 26.97 4.36
C ARG A 43 10.51 25.51 3.89
N VAL A 44 9.34 25.07 3.37
CA VAL A 44 9.11 23.67 2.97
C VAL A 44 9.82 23.34 1.66
N LEU A 45 9.80 24.27 0.71
CA LEU A 45 10.37 24.09 -0.63
C LEU A 45 11.86 24.40 -0.72
N ASP A 46 12.42 25.07 0.32
CA ASP A 46 13.79 25.58 0.34
C ASP A 46 14.06 26.55 -0.82
N ILE A 47 13.14 27.51 -1.03
CA ILE A 47 13.25 28.56 -2.03
C ILE A 47 13.39 29.92 -1.37
N THR A 48 13.95 30.88 -2.09
CA THR A 48 14.23 32.21 -1.57
C THR A 48 12.95 32.96 -1.20
N LEU A 49 12.84 33.39 0.06
CA LEU A 49 11.84 34.34 0.51
C LEU A 49 12.34 35.76 0.20
N THR A 50 11.52 36.53 -0.51
CA THR A 50 11.77 37.95 -0.80
C THR A 50 10.60 38.81 -0.30
N CYS A 51 10.68 40.13 -0.47
CA CYS A 51 9.60 41.03 -0.10
C CYS A 51 9.23 41.93 -1.29
N ARG A 52 7.97 42.14 -1.47
CA ARG A 52 7.43 43.19 -2.36
C ARG A 52 7.36 44.52 -1.58
N ASN A 53 7.65 45.65 -2.22
CA ASN A 53 7.70 46.97 -1.62
C ASN A 53 8.79 47.13 -0.53
N LYS A 54 10.03 46.65 -0.82
CA LYS A 54 11.18 46.83 0.06
C LYS A 54 11.33 48.33 0.47
N GLY A 55 11.35 48.59 1.80
CA GLY A 55 11.47 49.92 2.34
C GLY A 55 10.15 50.71 2.51
N ALA A 56 9.01 50.13 2.24
CA ALA A 56 7.69 50.71 2.57
C ALA A 56 7.28 50.29 4.01
N ALA A 57 6.32 51.02 4.60
CA ALA A 57 5.82 50.76 5.95
C ALA A 57 5.19 49.35 6.12
N GLU A 58 4.80 48.67 5.04
CA GLU A 58 4.31 47.27 5.03
C GLU A 58 5.04 46.52 3.92
N GLU A 59 6.04 45.72 4.31
CA GLU A 59 6.68 44.75 3.44
C GLU A 59 5.83 43.47 3.33
N ILE A 60 5.53 43.03 2.11
CA ILE A 60 4.72 41.84 1.83
C ILE A 60 5.68 40.69 1.50
N PRO A 61 5.81 39.63 2.36
CA PRO A 61 6.57 38.44 2.04
C PRO A 61 6.10 37.82 0.73
N LEU A 62 7.04 37.40 -0.12
CA LEU A 62 6.79 36.83 -1.44
C LEU A 62 7.80 35.74 -1.73
N CYS A 63 7.36 34.62 -2.28
CA CYS A 63 8.20 33.66 -3.00
C CYS A 63 7.50 33.21 -4.28
N GLY A 64 8.24 32.66 -5.23
CA GLY A 64 7.68 32.25 -6.52
C GLY A 64 8.43 31.11 -7.16
N ILE A 65 7.73 30.34 -7.98
CA ILE A 65 8.26 29.23 -8.77
C ILE A 65 7.81 29.37 -10.23
N PRO A 66 8.60 28.90 -11.22
CA PRO A 66 8.17 28.90 -12.61
C PRO A 66 6.96 27.97 -12.80
N PHE A 67 5.91 28.44 -13.51
CA PHE A 67 4.67 27.67 -13.63
C PHE A 67 4.85 26.34 -14.38
N HIS A 68 5.73 26.31 -15.40
CA HIS A 68 5.98 25.12 -16.22
C HIS A 68 6.72 24.00 -15.45
N SER A 69 7.35 24.31 -14.32
CA SER A 69 8.03 23.35 -13.46
C SER A 69 7.42 23.25 -12.05
N SER A 70 6.13 23.58 -11.90
CA SER A 70 5.46 23.66 -10.60
C SER A 70 5.16 22.29 -9.95
N GLN A 71 5.05 21.20 -10.73
CA GLN A 71 4.62 19.89 -10.22
C GLN A 71 5.49 19.33 -9.07
N PRO A 72 6.82 19.29 -9.15
CA PRO A 72 7.64 18.81 -8.04
C PRO A 72 7.47 19.62 -6.75
N TYR A 73 7.22 20.94 -6.89
CA TYR A 73 6.99 21.82 -5.74
C TYR A 73 5.62 21.57 -5.10
N ILE A 74 4.58 21.37 -5.91
CA ILE A 74 3.24 20.99 -5.43
C ILE A 74 3.33 19.66 -4.70
N ALA A 75 3.98 18.65 -5.29
CA ALA A 75 4.16 17.34 -4.68
C ALA A 75 4.83 17.43 -3.31
N ARG A 76 5.92 18.20 -3.18
CA ARG A 76 6.64 18.39 -1.92
C ARG A 76 5.80 19.06 -0.84
N LEU A 77 4.97 20.06 -1.18
CA LEU A 77 4.04 20.66 -0.22
C LEU A 77 2.98 19.67 0.24
N VAL A 78 2.40 18.92 -0.69
CA VAL A 78 1.35 17.94 -0.40
C VAL A 78 1.89 16.77 0.44
N GLU A 79 3.10 16.28 0.16
CA GLU A 79 3.79 15.27 0.98
C GLU A 79 4.02 15.75 2.42
N ASN A 80 4.21 17.06 2.62
CA ASN A 80 4.33 17.68 3.94
C ASN A 80 2.96 18.03 4.56
N GLY A 81 1.85 17.56 3.99
CA GLY A 81 0.52 17.70 4.56
C GLY A 81 -0.16 19.04 4.28
N TYR A 82 0.28 19.81 3.28
CA TYR A 82 -0.38 21.07 2.87
C TYR A 82 -1.28 20.84 1.66
N LYS A 83 -2.38 21.58 1.60
CA LYS A 83 -3.18 21.74 0.37
C LYS A 83 -2.61 22.86 -0.48
N VAL A 84 -2.71 22.72 -1.80
CA VAL A 84 -2.27 23.73 -2.76
C VAL A 84 -3.42 24.11 -3.68
N ALA A 85 -3.87 25.35 -3.64
CA ALA A 85 -4.87 25.90 -4.56
C ALA A 85 -4.15 26.53 -5.76
N VAL A 86 -4.33 25.92 -6.93
CA VAL A 86 -3.71 26.39 -8.19
C VAL A 86 -4.64 27.39 -8.86
N CYS A 87 -4.20 28.64 -8.95
CA CYS A 87 -4.95 29.75 -9.50
C CYS A 87 -4.35 30.19 -10.83
N GLU A 88 -5.13 30.04 -11.91
CA GLU A 88 -4.75 30.35 -13.29
C GLU A 88 -5.43 31.59 -13.83
N GLN A 89 -4.84 32.18 -14.88
CA GLN A 89 -5.45 33.23 -15.66
C GLN A 89 -6.51 32.64 -16.60
N VAL A 90 -7.77 33.02 -16.39
CA VAL A 90 -8.92 32.51 -17.18
C VAL A 90 -9.33 33.44 -18.30
N GLU A 91 -8.61 34.55 -18.46
CA GLU A 91 -8.83 35.58 -19.50
C GLU A 91 -7.53 35.87 -20.26
N ASP A 92 -7.63 36.07 -21.59
CA ASP A 92 -6.46 36.39 -22.41
C ASP A 92 -5.88 37.77 -22.02
N PRO A 93 -4.62 37.86 -21.62
CA PRO A 93 -3.96 39.10 -21.26
C PRO A 93 -4.01 40.17 -22.37
N LYS A 94 -4.10 39.76 -23.64
CA LYS A 94 -4.16 40.67 -24.80
C LYS A 94 -5.53 41.34 -24.96
N THR A 95 -6.60 40.72 -24.46
CA THR A 95 -7.99 41.21 -24.59
C THR A 95 -8.54 41.79 -23.29
N ALA A 96 -7.88 41.59 -22.16
CA ALA A 96 -8.33 42.02 -20.85
C ALA A 96 -8.36 43.55 -20.71
N LYS A 97 -9.50 44.09 -20.30
CA LYS A 97 -9.66 45.54 -19.97
C LYS A 97 -9.37 45.71 -18.45
N GLY A 98 -8.09 45.82 -18.09
CA GLY A 98 -7.68 45.98 -16.70
C GLY A 98 -6.83 44.82 -16.16
N ILE A 99 -7.16 44.32 -14.97
CA ILE A 99 -6.43 43.19 -14.41
C ILE A 99 -7.02 41.88 -14.94
N VAL A 100 -6.18 41.03 -15.48
CA VAL A 100 -6.54 39.67 -15.94
C VAL A 100 -7.26 38.91 -14.82
N ARG A 101 -8.43 38.38 -15.13
CA ARG A 101 -9.23 37.57 -14.20
C ARG A 101 -8.50 36.25 -13.92
N ARG A 102 -8.48 35.87 -12.64
CA ARG A 102 -7.86 34.61 -12.16
C ARG A 102 -8.88 33.88 -11.34
N GLU A 103 -8.82 32.55 -11.46
CA GLU A 103 -9.67 31.64 -10.67
C GLU A 103 -8.87 30.43 -10.26
N VAL A 104 -9.24 29.80 -9.10
CA VAL A 104 -8.70 28.51 -8.72
C VAL A 104 -9.30 27.47 -9.66
N VAL A 105 -8.43 26.81 -10.42
CA VAL A 105 -8.82 25.74 -11.37
C VAL A 105 -8.80 24.36 -10.73
N ARG A 106 -7.99 24.18 -9.67
CA ARG A 106 -7.95 22.94 -8.89
C ARG A 106 -7.33 23.18 -7.52
N VAL A 107 -7.73 22.34 -6.56
CA VAL A 107 -7.06 22.19 -5.27
C VAL A 107 -6.40 20.82 -5.24
N VAL A 108 -5.10 20.78 -4.94
CA VAL A 108 -4.33 19.54 -4.80
C VAL A 108 -4.14 19.26 -3.30
N SER A 109 -4.58 18.10 -2.87
CA SER A 109 -4.42 17.59 -1.50
C SER A 109 -3.81 16.17 -1.55
N PRO A 110 -3.38 15.56 -0.44
CA PRO A 110 -2.79 14.22 -0.43
C PRO A 110 -3.64 13.14 -1.11
N GLY A 111 -4.96 13.20 -0.98
CA GLY A 111 -5.91 12.28 -1.64
C GLY A 111 -6.24 12.64 -3.08
N LEU A 112 -5.91 13.85 -3.54
CA LEU A 112 -6.23 14.38 -4.87
C LEU A 112 -5.00 14.65 -5.75
N VAL A 113 -3.88 13.99 -5.48
CA VAL A 113 -2.69 14.04 -6.35
C VAL A 113 -2.96 13.26 -7.63
N LEU A 114 -2.77 13.90 -8.78
CA LEU A 114 -2.97 13.34 -10.12
C LEU A 114 -1.65 13.07 -10.84
N ASP A 115 -0.57 13.67 -10.37
CA ASP A 115 0.73 13.51 -10.96
C ASP A 115 1.28 12.11 -10.68
N THR A 116 1.44 11.34 -11.75
CA THR A 116 1.92 9.95 -11.67
C THR A 116 3.36 9.82 -11.23
N GLU A 117 4.20 10.85 -11.39
CA GLU A 117 5.59 10.85 -10.93
C GLU A 117 5.69 10.93 -9.40
N SER A 118 4.72 11.60 -8.77
CA SER A 118 4.62 11.72 -7.31
C SER A 118 3.94 10.52 -6.63
N LEU A 119 3.37 9.60 -7.41
CA LEU A 119 2.61 8.46 -6.89
C LEU A 119 3.40 7.16 -7.07
N LYS A 120 3.36 6.32 -6.04
CA LYS A 120 3.89 4.96 -6.18
C LYS A 120 3.03 4.17 -7.18
N PRO A 121 3.64 3.53 -8.20
CA PRO A 121 2.85 2.87 -9.26
C PRO A 121 1.92 1.76 -8.77
N LYS A 122 2.39 0.91 -7.84
CA LYS A 122 1.66 -0.26 -7.33
C LYS A 122 0.90 0.01 -6.01
N GLU A 123 0.62 1.30 -5.69
CA GLU A 123 -0.18 1.71 -4.53
C GLU A 123 -1.34 2.60 -4.96
N ASN A 124 -2.51 2.42 -4.31
CA ASN A 124 -3.64 3.31 -4.47
C ASN A 124 -3.45 4.60 -3.68
N ASN A 125 -4.11 5.67 -4.11
CA ASN A 125 -4.12 6.96 -3.43
C ASN A 125 -5.52 7.27 -2.89
N TYR A 126 -5.88 6.61 -1.79
CA TYR A 126 -7.24 6.66 -1.27
C TYR A 126 -7.57 7.96 -0.53
N LEU A 127 -8.74 8.52 -0.88
CA LEU A 127 -9.53 9.50 -0.17
C LEU A 127 -10.70 8.78 0.49
N VAL A 128 -10.92 8.95 1.79
CA VAL A 128 -12.00 8.28 2.52
C VAL A 128 -12.90 9.29 3.22
N ALA A 129 -14.22 9.09 3.14
CA ALA A 129 -15.17 9.80 3.99
C ALA A 129 -15.82 8.85 4.98
N LEU A 130 -16.10 9.36 6.19
CA LEU A 130 -16.75 8.65 7.27
C LEU A 130 -18.03 9.39 7.70
N ALA A 131 -19.11 8.64 7.84
CA ALA A 131 -20.38 9.17 8.32
C ALA A 131 -21.05 8.19 9.29
N GLU A 132 -21.79 8.69 10.26
CA GLU A 132 -22.61 7.86 11.14
C GLU A 132 -23.84 7.35 10.36
N GLY A 133 -24.14 6.07 10.51
CA GLY A 133 -25.33 5.43 9.97
C GLY A 133 -26.35 5.11 11.07
N ASP A 134 -27.33 4.30 10.76
CA ASP A 134 -28.33 3.85 11.72
C ASP A 134 -27.78 2.78 12.68
N ALA A 135 -28.35 2.72 13.88
CA ALA A 135 -28.10 1.67 14.88
C ALA A 135 -26.62 1.45 15.26
N GLY A 136 -25.82 2.53 15.35
CA GLY A 136 -24.40 2.46 15.71
C GLY A 136 -23.51 1.87 14.59
N ARG A 137 -24.00 1.88 13.37
CA ARG A 137 -23.20 1.56 12.17
C ARG A 137 -22.52 2.82 11.65
N TYR A 138 -21.45 2.64 10.91
CA TYR A 138 -20.70 3.72 10.30
C TYR A 138 -20.49 3.45 8.80
N GLY A 139 -20.82 4.44 7.99
CA GLY A 139 -20.54 4.41 6.56
C GLY A 139 -19.10 4.80 6.26
N VAL A 140 -18.51 4.06 5.36
CA VAL A 140 -17.17 4.29 4.82
C VAL A 140 -17.28 4.37 3.31
N ALA A 141 -16.95 5.53 2.74
CA ALA A 141 -16.82 5.72 1.30
C ALA A 141 -15.34 5.89 0.95
N VAL A 142 -14.90 5.25 -0.13
CA VAL A 142 -13.50 5.17 -0.55
C VAL A 142 -13.40 5.57 -2.00
N LEU A 143 -12.56 6.53 -2.32
CA LEU A 143 -12.27 6.95 -3.68
C LEU A 143 -10.76 6.95 -3.94
N ASP A 144 -10.36 6.45 -5.10
CA ASP A 144 -9.06 6.75 -5.71
C ASP A 144 -9.30 7.50 -7.03
N ILE A 145 -9.11 8.83 -7.01
CA ILE A 145 -9.34 9.68 -8.18
C ILE A 145 -8.42 9.31 -9.35
N THR A 146 -7.26 8.72 -9.08
CA THR A 146 -6.26 8.38 -10.11
C THR A 146 -6.62 7.12 -10.90
N THR A 147 -7.46 6.26 -10.32
CA THR A 147 -7.94 5.01 -10.95
C THR A 147 -9.43 5.01 -11.21
N GLY A 148 -10.15 6.01 -10.68
CA GLY A 148 -11.60 6.09 -10.76
C GLY A 148 -12.33 5.12 -9.83
N GLU A 149 -11.63 4.36 -8.98
CA GLU A 149 -12.26 3.42 -8.05
C GLU A 149 -13.11 4.15 -7.01
N PHE A 150 -14.41 3.83 -6.93
CA PHE A 150 -15.32 4.40 -5.95
C PHE A 150 -16.14 3.30 -5.28
N ARG A 151 -15.90 3.06 -3.99
CA ARG A 151 -16.52 1.97 -3.22
C ARG A 151 -17.14 2.48 -1.92
N VAL A 152 -18.15 1.74 -1.45
CA VAL A 152 -18.82 2.04 -0.19
C VAL A 152 -19.12 0.77 0.63
N THR A 153 -19.11 0.94 1.94
CA THR A 153 -19.55 -0.09 2.88
C THR A 153 -20.11 0.55 4.16
N GLU A 154 -20.80 -0.25 4.97
CA GLU A 154 -21.08 0.08 6.37
C GLU A 154 -20.54 -0.99 7.30
N THR A 155 -19.95 -0.53 8.40
CA THR A 155 -19.37 -1.39 9.43
C THR A 155 -20.11 -1.20 10.76
N ALA A 156 -20.10 -2.22 11.61
CA ALA A 156 -20.62 -2.10 12.98
C ALA A 156 -19.53 -1.53 13.88
N GLY A 157 -19.85 -0.44 14.59
CA GLY A 157 -18.97 0.18 15.56
C GLY A 157 -17.66 0.78 15.00
N LEU A 158 -16.92 1.46 15.85
CA LEU A 158 -15.65 2.11 15.49
C LEU A 158 -14.53 1.12 15.17
N ASP A 159 -14.58 -0.10 15.71
CA ASP A 159 -13.55 -1.12 15.44
C ASP A 159 -13.60 -1.61 13.99
N GLY A 160 -14.80 -1.72 13.42
CA GLY A 160 -14.96 -1.97 11.99
C GLY A 160 -14.36 -0.85 11.12
N VAL A 161 -14.60 0.42 11.51
CA VAL A 161 -13.99 1.57 10.82
C VAL A 161 -12.45 1.54 10.93
N ARG A 162 -11.91 1.22 12.12
CA ARG A 162 -10.45 1.09 12.30
C ARG A 162 -9.86 0.02 11.38
N SER A 163 -10.51 -1.13 11.28
CA SER A 163 -10.07 -2.23 10.41
C SER A 163 -10.06 -1.80 8.95
N GLU A 164 -11.11 -1.11 8.47
CA GLU A 164 -11.18 -0.60 7.10
C GLU A 164 -10.12 0.47 6.83
N LEU A 165 -9.95 1.47 7.70
CA LEU A 165 -8.93 2.51 7.55
C LEU A 165 -7.51 1.93 7.54
N THR A 166 -7.27 0.87 8.31
CA THR A 166 -5.97 0.17 8.32
C THR A 166 -5.74 -0.58 7.01
N ALA A 167 -6.77 -1.27 6.49
CA ALA A 167 -6.70 -1.99 5.22
C ALA A 167 -6.45 -1.06 4.04
N LEU A 168 -7.14 0.08 4.03
CA LEU A 168 -7.09 1.07 2.94
C LEU A 168 -5.86 1.97 3.03
N ASN A 169 -5.40 2.26 4.23
CA ASN A 169 -4.32 3.21 4.51
C ASN A 169 -4.49 4.56 3.75
N PRO A 170 -5.62 5.28 3.95
CA PRO A 170 -5.94 6.47 3.18
C PRO A 170 -4.93 7.59 3.43
N ARG A 171 -4.70 8.42 2.41
CA ARG A 171 -3.87 9.63 2.51
C ARG A 171 -4.65 10.80 3.12
N GLU A 172 -5.96 10.78 2.93
CA GLU A 172 -6.84 11.86 3.34
C GLU A 172 -8.18 11.29 3.82
N VAL A 173 -8.70 11.85 4.94
CA VAL A 173 -9.96 11.42 5.53
C VAL A 173 -10.87 12.63 5.72
N MET A 174 -12.15 12.47 5.39
CA MET A 174 -13.18 13.50 5.54
C MET A 174 -14.20 13.09 6.59
N VAL A 175 -14.57 14.04 7.43
CA VAL A 175 -15.63 13.90 8.45
C VAL A 175 -16.45 15.20 8.54
N ALA A 176 -17.65 15.12 9.09
CA ALA A 176 -18.48 16.29 9.30
C ALA A 176 -17.84 17.28 10.31
N ASP A 177 -18.01 18.57 10.08
CA ASP A 177 -17.64 19.63 11.02
C ASP A 177 -18.75 19.85 12.04
N GLY A 178 -18.79 19.00 13.09
CA GLY A 178 -19.82 19.04 14.12
C GLY A 178 -19.63 17.97 15.18
N ALA A 179 -20.66 17.72 15.96
CA ALA A 179 -20.62 16.76 17.08
C ALA A 179 -20.31 15.33 16.63
N GLU A 180 -20.93 14.87 15.54
CA GLU A 180 -20.70 13.56 14.91
C GLU A 180 -19.23 13.41 14.48
N GLY A 181 -18.71 14.34 13.71
CA GLY A 181 -17.32 14.31 13.26
C GLY A 181 -16.30 14.45 14.40
N THR A 182 -16.65 15.20 15.45
CA THR A 182 -15.81 15.31 16.65
C THR A 182 -15.74 13.96 17.38
N SER A 183 -16.86 13.26 17.54
CA SER A 183 -16.93 11.92 18.14
C SER A 183 -16.11 10.91 17.33
N LEU A 184 -16.26 10.89 16.01
CA LEU A 184 -15.47 10.03 15.12
C LEU A 184 -13.96 10.31 15.22
N ARG A 185 -13.56 11.58 15.21
CA ARG A 185 -12.14 11.97 15.34
C ARG A 185 -11.53 11.54 16.66
N GLN A 186 -12.26 11.72 17.77
CA GLN A 186 -11.81 11.29 19.10
C GLN A 186 -11.67 9.77 19.17
N GLY A 187 -12.68 9.02 18.70
CA GLY A 187 -12.69 7.58 18.69
C GLY A 187 -11.62 6.94 17.77
N LEU A 188 -11.21 7.67 16.72
CA LEU A 188 -10.23 7.23 15.71
C LEU A 188 -8.88 7.97 15.79
N ALA A 189 -8.65 8.80 16.84
CA ALA A 189 -7.49 9.69 16.93
C ALA A 189 -6.15 9.01 16.64
N ALA A 190 -5.99 7.78 17.14
CA ALA A 190 -4.75 7.03 16.96
C ALA A 190 -4.46 6.65 15.50
N ILE A 191 -5.49 6.29 14.74
CA ILE A 191 -5.31 5.89 13.33
C ILE A 191 -5.32 7.09 12.40
N LEU A 192 -5.92 8.20 12.81
CA LEU A 192 -5.92 9.45 12.06
C LEU A 192 -4.63 10.25 12.24
N ALA A 193 -3.82 9.93 13.25
CA ALA A 193 -2.54 10.60 13.49
C ALA A 193 -1.61 10.53 12.26
N GLY A 194 -1.12 11.70 11.81
CA GLY A 194 -0.25 11.82 10.63
C GLY A 194 -0.96 11.75 9.27
N ARG A 195 -2.31 11.65 9.24
CA ARG A 195 -3.12 11.76 8.03
C ARG A 195 -3.78 13.13 7.94
N MET A 196 -4.03 13.59 6.72
CA MET A 196 -4.84 14.79 6.53
C MET A 196 -6.30 14.47 6.86
N VAL A 197 -6.89 15.27 7.77
CA VAL A 197 -8.30 15.17 8.12
C VAL A 197 -9.00 16.47 7.72
N ASN A 198 -9.97 16.37 6.81
CA ASN A 198 -10.79 17.49 6.36
C ASN A 198 -12.13 17.51 7.10
N LEU A 199 -12.47 18.68 7.59
CA LEU A 199 -13.78 18.95 8.18
C LEU A 199 -14.66 19.56 7.08
N LEU A 200 -15.76 18.89 6.75
CA LEU A 200 -16.75 19.39 5.80
C LEU A 200 -18.01 19.83 6.54
N PRO A 201 -18.74 20.84 6.05
CA PRO A 201 -19.99 21.28 6.65
C PRO A 201 -20.96 20.10 6.84
N GLU A 202 -21.68 20.05 7.98
CA GLU A 202 -22.59 18.93 8.32
C GLU A 202 -23.62 18.65 7.22
N TRP A 203 -24.13 19.68 6.55
CA TRP A 203 -25.10 19.55 5.48
C TRP A 203 -24.60 18.75 4.26
N THR A 204 -23.29 18.60 4.08
CA THR A 204 -22.73 17.75 3.01
C THR A 204 -22.97 16.25 3.26
N PHE A 205 -23.26 15.89 4.52
CA PHE A 205 -23.58 14.54 4.95
C PHE A 205 -25.07 14.28 5.13
N GLU A 206 -25.96 15.19 4.71
CA GLU A 206 -27.41 14.95 4.74
C GLU A 206 -27.81 13.86 3.73
N SER A 207 -28.64 12.89 4.18
CA SER A 207 -28.99 11.71 3.39
C SER A 207 -29.65 12.02 2.07
N ASP A 208 -30.68 12.90 2.08
CA ASP A 208 -31.44 13.24 0.88
C ASP A 208 -30.59 13.98 -0.16
N ARG A 209 -29.75 14.88 0.32
CA ARG A 209 -28.83 15.66 -0.52
C ARG A 209 -27.75 14.74 -1.12
N ALA A 210 -27.15 13.88 -0.30
CA ALA A 210 -26.16 12.91 -0.74
C ALA A 210 -26.73 11.95 -1.79
N ALA A 211 -27.93 11.42 -1.54
CA ALA A 211 -28.62 10.53 -2.47
C ALA A 211 -28.94 11.26 -3.80
N GLY A 212 -29.46 12.48 -3.74
CA GLY A 212 -29.74 13.31 -4.94
C GLY A 212 -28.47 13.56 -5.75
N LEU A 213 -27.38 13.98 -5.10
CA LEU A 213 -26.11 14.26 -5.75
C LEU A 213 -25.52 13.02 -6.45
N LEU A 214 -25.61 11.84 -5.82
CA LEU A 214 -25.14 10.58 -6.39
C LEU A 214 -26.00 10.11 -7.56
N THR A 215 -27.34 10.21 -7.45
CA THR A 215 -28.25 9.83 -8.56
C THR A 215 -28.08 10.72 -9.77
N ASP A 216 -27.90 12.02 -9.57
CA ASP A 216 -27.63 12.97 -10.65
C ASP A 216 -26.28 12.70 -11.32
N PHE A 217 -25.24 12.50 -10.53
CA PHE A 217 -23.88 12.25 -11.05
C PHE A 217 -23.80 10.97 -11.88
N PHE A 218 -24.40 9.87 -11.41
CA PHE A 218 -24.40 8.60 -12.13
C PHE A 218 -25.55 8.44 -13.12
N ALA A 219 -26.38 9.47 -13.29
CA ALA A 219 -27.56 9.48 -14.18
C ALA A 219 -28.46 8.24 -13.97
N CYS A 220 -28.73 7.87 -12.71
CA CYS A 220 -29.52 6.71 -12.33
C CYS A 220 -30.80 7.08 -11.59
N GLY A 221 -31.86 6.29 -11.76
CA GLY A 221 -33.14 6.54 -11.07
C GLY A 221 -33.14 6.16 -9.59
N SER A 222 -32.21 5.35 -9.13
CA SER A 222 -32.12 4.88 -7.73
C SER A 222 -30.76 4.30 -7.41
N LEU A 223 -30.29 4.50 -6.19
CA LEU A 223 -29.06 3.90 -5.65
C LEU A 223 -29.18 2.38 -5.38
N ALA A 224 -30.38 1.81 -5.52
CA ALA A 224 -30.57 0.36 -5.43
C ALA A 224 -29.76 -0.41 -6.47
N ALA A 225 -29.54 0.16 -7.66
CA ALA A 225 -28.70 -0.42 -8.71
C ALA A 225 -27.25 -0.63 -8.25
N PHE A 226 -26.77 0.14 -7.29
CA PHE A 226 -25.41 0.04 -6.70
C PHE A 226 -25.39 -0.78 -5.39
N GLY A 227 -26.54 -1.27 -4.91
CA GLY A 227 -26.66 -2.07 -3.68
C GLY A 227 -26.53 -1.28 -2.38
N CYS A 228 -26.47 0.06 -2.42
CA CYS A 228 -26.26 0.91 -1.24
C CYS A 228 -27.54 1.63 -0.73
N ALA A 229 -28.72 1.41 -1.34
CA ALA A 229 -29.95 2.08 -0.92
C ALA A 229 -30.34 1.83 0.55
N GLY A 230 -29.97 0.68 1.11
CA GLY A 230 -30.19 0.32 2.52
C GLY A 230 -29.02 0.65 3.45
N LEU A 231 -28.05 1.47 3.02
CA LEU A 231 -26.84 1.81 3.75
C LEU A 231 -26.71 3.35 3.88
N PRO A 232 -27.52 3.98 4.77
CA PRO A 232 -27.59 5.45 4.84
C PRO A 232 -26.26 6.11 5.18
N GLY A 233 -25.47 5.56 6.09
CA GLY A 233 -24.14 6.08 6.41
C GLY A 233 -23.18 6.01 5.19
N ALA A 234 -23.21 4.93 4.42
CA ALA A 234 -22.43 4.78 3.21
C ALA A 234 -22.80 5.81 2.13
N VAL A 235 -24.10 6.07 1.94
CA VAL A 235 -24.62 7.08 1.02
C VAL A 235 -24.19 8.48 1.45
N ARG A 236 -24.32 8.82 2.73
CA ARG A 236 -23.87 10.10 3.32
C ARG A 236 -22.37 10.34 3.05
N ALA A 237 -21.55 9.34 3.34
CA ALA A 237 -20.11 9.40 3.14
C ALA A 237 -19.75 9.56 1.64
N ALA A 238 -20.40 8.81 0.74
CA ALA A 238 -20.17 8.92 -0.70
C ALA A 238 -20.58 10.29 -1.27
N GLY A 239 -21.72 10.83 -0.82
CA GLY A 239 -22.18 12.15 -1.19
C GLY A 239 -21.19 13.25 -0.78
N ALA A 240 -20.61 13.14 0.43
CA ALA A 240 -19.58 14.06 0.91
C ALA A 240 -18.31 14.03 0.04
N ILE A 241 -17.84 12.84 -0.38
CA ILE A 241 -16.73 12.74 -1.34
C ILE A 241 -17.06 13.44 -2.64
N LEU A 242 -18.21 13.15 -3.22
CA LEU A 242 -18.58 13.72 -4.53
C LEU A 242 -18.73 15.25 -4.46
N HIS A 243 -19.32 15.76 -3.38
CA HIS A 243 -19.39 17.20 -3.15
C HIS A 243 -17.99 17.83 -3.08
N TYR A 244 -17.10 17.27 -2.27
CA TYR A 244 -15.72 17.74 -2.16
C TYR A 244 -14.97 17.74 -3.50
N LEU A 245 -15.20 16.73 -4.33
CA LEU A 245 -14.61 16.68 -5.67
C LEU A 245 -15.14 17.79 -6.57
N GLN A 246 -16.45 18.05 -6.56
CA GLN A 246 -17.05 19.11 -7.38
C GLN A 246 -16.57 20.49 -6.97
N GLU A 247 -16.28 20.71 -5.70
CA GLU A 247 -15.71 21.98 -5.21
C GLU A 247 -14.22 22.12 -5.55
N THR A 248 -13.46 21.04 -5.47
CA THR A 248 -12.00 21.09 -5.60
C THR A 248 -11.50 20.83 -7.02
N GLN A 249 -12.27 20.11 -7.85
CA GLN A 249 -11.91 19.73 -9.20
C GLN A 249 -12.93 20.30 -10.19
N LYS A 250 -12.50 21.26 -11.03
CA LYS A 250 -13.36 21.87 -12.05
C LYS A 250 -13.30 21.14 -13.40
N TYR A 251 -12.87 19.88 -13.42
CA TYR A 251 -12.76 19.05 -14.61
C TYR A 251 -13.90 18.03 -14.67
N ASP A 252 -14.02 17.37 -15.84
CA ASP A 252 -14.91 16.23 -16.01
C ASP A 252 -14.44 15.05 -15.13
N LEU A 253 -15.36 14.51 -14.35
CA LEU A 253 -15.15 13.37 -13.45
C LEU A 253 -15.71 12.07 -14.04
N GLY A 254 -15.94 12.01 -15.35
CA GLY A 254 -16.57 10.88 -16.05
C GLY A 254 -15.78 9.57 -15.98
N HIS A 255 -14.53 9.58 -15.54
CA HIS A 255 -13.72 8.39 -15.28
C HIS A 255 -14.05 7.70 -13.96
N ILE A 256 -14.76 8.37 -13.04
CA ILE A 256 -15.16 7.76 -11.77
C ILE A 256 -16.13 6.62 -12.05
N ARG A 257 -15.80 5.44 -11.57
CA ARG A 257 -16.59 4.21 -11.74
C ARG A 257 -17.94 4.32 -11.04
N PRO A 258 -18.96 3.61 -11.51
CA PRO A 258 -20.18 3.42 -10.75
C PRO A 258 -19.87 2.93 -9.33
N LEU A 259 -20.63 3.45 -8.38
CA LEU A 259 -20.47 3.14 -6.96
C LEU A 259 -20.59 1.63 -6.72
N ALA A 260 -19.54 1.03 -6.14
CA ALA A 260 -19.51 -0.39 -5.84
C ALA A 260 -19.70 -0.61 -4.33
N THR A 261 -20.79 -1.28 -3.96
CA THR A 261 -21.02 -1.68 -2.57
C THR A 261 -20.29 -2.99 -2.28
N TYR A 262 -19.56 -3.04 -1.19
CA TYR A 262 -18.97 -4.28 -0.68
C TYR A 262 -19.36 -4.49 0.79
N HIS A 263 -19.39 -5.75 1.19
CA HIS A 263 -19.70 -6.10 2.56
C HIS A 263 -18.44 -6.65 3.24
N THR A 264 -18.13 -6.12 4.42
CA THR A 264 -16.96 -6.59 5.19
C THR A 264 -17.03 -8.07 5.53
N ARG A 265 -18.24 -8.65 5.62
CA ARG A 265 -18.46 -10.10 5.85
C ARG A 265 -18.05 -11.00 4.68
N ASP A 266 -17.87 -10.45 3.47
CA ASP A 266 -17.47 -11.22 2.29
C ASP A 266 -15.95 -11.46 2.27
N TYR A 267 -15.23 -10.86 3.22
CA TYR A 267 -13.79 -10.93 3.36
C TYR A 267 -13.38 -11.36 4.77
N MET A 268 -12.25 -12.04 4.85
CA MET A 268 -11.61 -12.36 6.11
C MET A 268 -11.21 -11.08 6.86
N VAL A 269 -11.64 -10.96 8.10
CA VAL A 269 -11.32 -9.80 8.94
C VAL A 269 -9.90 -9.92 9.51
N LEU A 270 -9.11 -8.89 9.27
CA LEU A 270 -7.75 -8.73 9.78
C LEU A 270 -7.68 -7.39 10.51
N ASP A 271 -7.47 -7.40 11.81
CA ASP A 271 -7.29 -6.17 12.58
C ASP A 271 -5.90 -5.51 12.33
N GLU A 272 -5.72 -4.29 12.82
CA GLU A 272 -4.47 -3.53 12.67
C GLU A 272 -3.27 -4.32 13.20
N THR A 273 -3.43 -4.92 14.39
CA THR A 273 -2.39 -5.69 15.05
C THR A 273 -1.98 -6.91 14.23
N SER A 274 -2.96 -7.66 13.70
CA SER A 274 -2.69 -8.86 12.89
C SER A 274 -2.02 -8.52 11.55
N ARG A 275 -2.46 -7.46 10.86
CA ARG A 275 -1.80 -6.98 9.63
C ARG A 275 -0.35 -6.63 9.85
N ARG A 276 -0.08 -5.90 10.95
CA ARG A 276 1.27 -5.49 11.34
C ARG A 276 2.12 -6.68 11.75
N ASN A 277 1.63 -7.54 12.63
CA ASN A 277 2.39 -8.69 13.16
C ASN A 277 2.70 -9.75 12.10
N LEU A 278 1.84 -9.90 11.08
CA LEU A 278 2.05 -10.79 9.94
C LEU A 278 2.89 -10.14 8.83
N GLU A 279 3.24 -8.86 8.96
CA GLU A 279 4.03 -8.12 7.96
C GLU A 279 3.49 -8.28 6.54
N LEU A 280 2.19 -8.05 6.36
CA LEU A 280 1.50 -8.36 5.10
C LEU A 280 2.00 -7.51 3.92
N THR A 281 2.12 -6.20 4.10
CA THR A 281 2.48 -5.26 3.02
C THR A 281 3.76 -4.49 3.26
N ALA A 282 4.23 -4.46 4.51
CA ALA A 282 5.45 -3.78 4.95
C ALA A 282 6.03 -4.48 6.17
N THR A 283 7.35 -4.40 6.35
CA THR A 283 8.07 -4.95 7.51
C THR A 283 7.90 -4.06 8.75
N LEU A 284 8.01 -4.65 9.93
CA LEU A 284 7.97 -3.94 11.21
C LEU A 284 9.22 -3.08 11.44
N HIS A 285 10.36 -3.51 10.91
CA HIS A 285 11.64 -2.90 11.22
C HIS A 285 11.90 -1.59 10.48
N ASP A 286 11.69 -1.58 9.18
CA ASP A 286 12.04 -0.46 8.29
C ASP A 286 10.84 0.08 7.47
N GLY A 287 9.64 -0.54 7.62
CA GLY A 287 8.48 -0.20 6.83
C GLY A 287 8.61 -0.55 5.33
N GLY A 288 9.66 -1.31 4.97
CA GLY A 288 9.96 -1.68 3.60
C GLY A 288 9.06 -2.80 3.06
N LYS A 289 8.97 -2.91 1.74
CA LYS A 289 8.27 -4.01 1.07
C LYS A 289 9.06 -5.32 1.12
N LYS A 290 10.40 -5.25 1.00
CA LYS A 290 11.28 -6.43 1.02
C LYS A 290 11.27 -7.06 2.41
N GLY A 291 10.91 -8.33 2.50
CA GLY A 291 10.72 -9.03 3.77
C GLY A 291 9.26 -9.10 4.24
N SER A 292 8.33 -8.46 3.56
CA SER A 292 6.88 -8.62 3.79
C SER A 292 6.30 -9.73 2.90
N LEU A 293 5.05 -10.17 3.19
CA LEU A 293 4.33 -11.12 2.33
C LEU A 293 4.16 -10.57 0.91
N LEU A 294 3.75 -9.31 0.78
CA LEU A 294 3.63 -8.62 -0.53
C LEU A 294 4.97 -8.62 -1.28
N GLY A 295 6.11 -8.48 -0.57
CA GLY A 295 7.43 -8.51 -1.19
C GLY A 295 7.78 -9.84 -1.85
N VAL A 296 7.21 -10.94 -1.35
CA VAL A 296 7.36 -12.30 -1.91
C VAL A 296 6.37 -12.55 -3.04
N LEU A 297 5.10 -12.19 -2.84
CA LEU A 297 4.00 -12.49 -3.77
C LEU A 297 4.01 -11.62 -5.02
N ASP A 298 4.56 -10.39 -4.96
CA ASP A 298 4.49 -9.46 -6.10
C ASP A 298 5.47 -9.84 -7.22
N ARG A 299 4.95 -10.63 -8.16
CA ARG A 299 5.54 -10.94 -9.46
C ARG A 299 4.79 -10.24 -10.60
N THR A 300 3.86 -9.34 -10.27
CA THR A 300 3.07 -8.63 -11.28
C THR A 300 3.95 -7.75 -12.16
N VAL A 301 3.62 -7.69 -13.44
CA VAL A 301 4.33 -6.93 -14.46
C VAL A 301 3.80 -5.48 -14.50
N THR A 302 2.48 -5.31 -14.40
CA THR A 302 1.81 -4.03 -14.53
C THR A 302 1.61 -3.32 -13.18
N ALA A 303 1.49 -2.01 -13.19
CA ALA A 303 1.15 -1.23 -12.00
C ALA A 303 -0.25 -1.58 -11.46
N MET A 304 -1.21 -1.79 -12.37
CA MET A 304 -2.60 -2.17 -12.07
C MET A 304 -2.64 -3.52 -11.35
N GLY A 305 -1.91 -4.52 -11.85
CA GLY A 305 -1.78 -5.83 -11.21
C GLY A 305 -1.21 -5.74 -9.80
N GLY A 306 -0.19 -4.89 -9.58
CA GLY A 306 0.37 -4.66 -8.25
C GLY A 306 -0.63 -4.07 -7.25
N ARG A 307 -1.49 -3.12 -7.68
CA ARG A 307 -2.60 -2.58 -6.87
C ARG A 307 -3.64 -3.66 -6.57
N ARG A 308 -4.02 -4.45 -7.55
CA ARG A 308 -4.97 -5.56 -7.41
C ARG A 308 -4.46 -6.65 -6.46
N LEU A 309 -3.18 -7.01 -6.53
CA LEU A 309 -2.55 -7.98 -5.61
C LEU A 309 -2.58 -7.45 -4.17
N ARG A 310 -2.25 -6.19 -3.95
CA ARG A 310 -2.34 -5.55 -2.63
C ARG A 310 -3.78 -5.59 -2.08
N GLN A 311 -4.77 -5.36 -2.93
CA GLN A 311 -6.17 -5.50 -2.57
C GLN A 311 -6.52 -6.94 -2.15
N TRP A 312 -6.08 -7.97 -2.90
CA TRP A 312 -6.35 -9.37 -2.57
C TRP A 312 -5.71 -9.80 -1.25
N ILE A 313 -4.50 -9.31 -0.93
CA ILE A 313 -3.85 -9.55 0.37
C ILE A 313 -4.65 -8.88 1.51
N ASN A 314 -5.15 -7.68 1.29
CA ASN A 314 -5.87 -6.91 2.31
C ASN A 314 -7.33 -7.35 2.48
N GLN A 315 -7.92 -7.99 1.49
CA GLN A 315 -9.31 -8.46 1.45
C GLN A 315 -9.37 -9.93 0.97
N PRO A 316 -8.84 -10.90 1.76
CA PRO A 316 -8.94 -12.32 1.43
C PRO A 316 -10.40 -12.76 1.45
N LEU A 317 -10.80 -13.63 0.53
CA LEU A 317 -12.18 -14.09 0.38
C LEU A 317 -12.58 -15.09 1.48
N VAL A 318 -13.88 -15.18 1.77
CA VAL A 318 -14.46 -16.24 2.63
C VAL A 318 -15.42 -17.17 1.88
N ASP A 319 -15.75 -16.82 0.65
CA ASP A 319 -16.57 -17.67 -0.24
C ASP A 319 -15.73 -18.77 -0.88
N VAL A 320 -16.05 -20.04 -0.58
CA VAL A 320 -15.30 -21.20 -1.07
C VAL A 320 -15.27 -21.27 -2.59
N GLY A 321 -16.40 -21.02 -3.25
CA GLY A 321 -16.50 -21.12 -4.72
C GLY A 321 -15.61 -20.09 -5.43
N ARG A 322 -15.61 -18.85 -4.93
CA ARG A 322 -14.75 -17.77 -5.44
C ARG A 322 -13.27 -18.04 -5.19
N ILE A 323 -12.93 -18.60 -4.03
CA ILE A 323 -11.55 -19.00 -3.69
C ILE A 323 -11.07 -20.10 -4.64
N GLN A 324 -11.87 -21.17 -4.77
CA GLN A 324 -11.56 -22.30 -5.65
C GLN A 324 -11.43 -21.89 -7.12
N GLY A 325 -12.28 -20.97 -7.60
CA GLY A 325 -12.16 -20.42 -8.96
C GLY A 325 -10.81 -19.72 -9.20
N ARG A 326 -10.29 -18.96 -8.20
CA ARG A 326 -8.94 -18.37 -8.29
C ARG A 326 -7.85 -19.45 -8.26
N HIS A 327 -7.98 -20.47 -7.39
CA HIS A 327 -7.00 -21.56 -7.31
C HIS A 327 -6.92 -22.33 -8.63
N GLN A 328 -8.06 -22.65 -9.26
CA GLN A 328 -8.10 -23.32 -10.56
C GLN A 328 -7.40 -22.50 -11.64
N ALA A 329 -7.65 -21.18 -11.67
CA ALA A 329 -7.00 -20.30 -12.62
C ALA A 329 -5.48 -20.25 -12.43
N VAL A 330 -5.00 -20.13 -11.18
CA VAL A 330 -3.57 -20.13 -10.89
C VAL A 330 -2.95 -21.50 -11.21
N ALA A 331 -3.62 -22.60 -10.87
CA ALA A 331 -3.14 -23.96 -11.13
C ALA A 331 -2.98 -24.23 -12.64
N GLU A 332 -3.97 -23.87 -13.45
CA GLU A 332 -3.89 -24.00 -14.90
C GLU A 332 -2.70 -23.22 -15.48
N MET A 333 -2.45 -21.99 -14.99
CA MET A 333 -1.30 -21.19 -15.42
C MET A 333 0.04 -21.79 -14.95
N VAL A 334 0.07 -22.52 -13.82
CA VAL A 334 1.27 -23.26 -13.39
C VAL A 334 1.59 -24.39 -14.38
N GLU A 335 0.59 -25.13 -14.84
CA GLU A 335 0.73 -26.26 -15.76
C GLU A 335 1.11 -25.81 -17.18
N LYS A 336 0.52 -24.70 -17.67
CA LYS A 336 0.72 -24.16 -19.02
C LYS A 336 1.92 -23.18 -19.08
N SER A 337 3.16 -23.69 -18.99
CA SER A 337 4.37 -22.85 -18.89
C SER A 337 4.58 -21.94 -20.12
N LEU A 338 4.34 -22.43 -21.34
CA LEU A 338 4.46 -21.62 -22.55
C LEU A 338 3.46 -20.45 -22.55
N LEU A 339 2.21 -20.71 -22.19
CA LEU A 339 1.18 -19.67 -22.08
C LEU A 339 1.59 -18.60 -21.05
N ARG A 340 2.19 -19.01 -19.94
CA ARG A 340 2.70 -18.08 -18.91
C ARG A 340 3.79 -17.16 -19.44
N ASP A 341 4.76 -17.70 -20.19
CA ASP A 341 5.86 -16.90 -20.79
C ASP A 341 5.33 -15.92 -21.87
N GLU A 342 4.39 -16.35 -22.69
CA GLU A 342 3.75 -15.51 -23.71
C GLU A 342 2.89 -14.40 -23.08
N LEU A 343 2.12 -14.72 -22.02
CA LEU A 343 1.38 -13.72 -21.25
C LEU A 343 2.30 -12.68 -20.62
N ARG A 344 3.43 -13.10 -20.05
CA ARG A 344 4.41 -12.18 -19.50
C ARG A 344 4.89 -11.18 -20.56
N ALA A 345 5.28 -11.67 -21.73
CA ALA A 345 5.74 -10.84 -22.81
C ALA A 345 4.65 -9.86 -23.33
N ALA A 346 3.41 -10.31 -23.35
CA ALA A 346 2.28 -9.47 -23.75
C ALA A 346 1.96 -8.40 -22.73
N LEU A 347 2.00 -8.71 -21.42
CA LEU A 347 1.74 -7.77 -20.33
C LEU A 347 2.87 -6.74 -20.13
N ASP A 348 4.13 -7.09 -20.44
CA ASP A 348 5.31 -6.22 -20.24
C ASP A 348 5.28 -4.92 -21.07
N GLY A 349 4.39 -4.77 -22.00
CA GLY A 349 4.25 -3.50 -22.74
C GLY A 349 2.93 -2.80 -22.46
N VAL A 350 2.17 -3.24 -21.47
CA VAL A 350 0.91 -2.61 -21.08
C VAL A 350 1.18 -1.54 -20.04
N TYR A 351 0.88 -0.29 -20.38
CA TYR A 351 0.96 0.85 -19.48
C TYR A 351 -0.20 0.86 -18.48
N ASP A 352 -0.15 1.77 -17.52
CA ASP A 352 -1.18 1.93 -16.50
C ASP A 352 -2.47 2.53 -17.09
N LEU A 353 -3.34 1.66 -17.62
CA LEU A 353 -4.58 2.07 -18.28
C LEU A 353 -5.53 2.82 -17.32
N GLU A 354 -5.56 2.46 -16.03
CA GLU A 354 -6.41 3.14 -15.04
C GLU A 354 -6.00 4.60 -14.92
N ARG A 355 -4.71 4.88 -14.70
CA ARG A 355 -4.19 6.25 -14.55
C ARG A 355 -4.17 7.03 -15.84
N LEU A 356 -3.93 6.37 -16.99
CA LEU A 356 -4.05 7.00 -18.29
C LEU A 356 -5.49 7.45 -18.57
N ASN A 357 -6.47 6.58 -18.28
CA ASN A 357 -7.88 6.90 -18.43
C ASN A 357 -8.30 8.11 -17.58
N ALA A 358 -7.85 8.16 -16.32
CA ALA A 358 -8.11 9.29 -15.43
C ALA A 358 -7.50 10.60 -15.98
N LYS A 359 -6.25 10.60 -16.45
CA LYS A 359 -5.61 11.77 -17.08
C LYS A 359 -6.35 12.24 -18.31
N ILE A 360 -6.82 11.32 -19.14
CA ILE A 360 -7.58 11.62 -20.37
C ILE A 360 -8.90 12.32 -20.03
N ALA A 361 -9.66 11.77 -19.08
CA ALA A 361 -10.94 12.34 -18.65
C ALA A 361 -10.77 13.74 -18.03
N MET A 362 -9.78 13.89 -17.15
CA MET A 362 -9.48 15.16 -16.47
C MET A 362 -8.73 16.18 -17.35
N ALA A 363 -8.65 15.95 -18.63
CA ALA A 363 -8.02 16.84 -19.60
C ALA A 363 -6.54 17.17 -19.32
N SER A 364 -5.86 16.37 -18.52
CA SER A 364 -4.44 16.53 -18.14
C SER A 364 -3.48 15.66 -18.96
N ALA A 365 -4.00 14.72 -19.77
CA ALA A 365 -3.20 13.86 -20.64
C ALA A 365 -2.51 14.67 -21.75
N ASN A 366 -1.26 14.35 -22.03
CA ASN A 366 -0.49 14.83 -23.17
C ASN A 366 -0.48 13.80 -24.33
N ALA A 367 0.20 14.13 -25.43
CA ALA A 367 0.24 13.24 -26.59
C ALA A 367 1.01 11.93 -26.32
N LYS A 368 2.00 11.93 -25.44
CA LYS A 368 2.71 10.71 -25.00
C LYS A 368 1.80 9.77 -24.19
N ASP A 369 0.89 10.33 -23.37
CA ASP A 369 -0.10 9.53 -22.64
C ASP A 369 -1.05 8.80 -23.62
N LEU A 370 -1.51 9.47 -24.70
CA LEU A 370 -2.33 8.84 -25.76
C LEU A 370 -1.55 7.79 -26.55
N ALA A 371 -0.27 8.05 -26.85
CA ALA A 371 0.60 7.07 -27.50
C ALA A 371 0.86 5.83 -26.62
N ALA A 372 1.01 6.01 -25.30
CA ALA A 372 1.12 4.93 -24.34
C ALA A 372 -0.18 4.09 -24.25
N LEU A 373 -1.36 4.75 -24.25
CA LEU A 373 -2.64 4.07 -24.37
C LEU A 373 -2.71 3.24 -25.66
N ARG A 374 -2.43 3.84 -26.83
CA ARG A 374 -2.38 3.14 -28.12
C ARG A 374 -1.51 1.89 -28.07
N SER A 375 -0.28 2.02 -27.55
CA SER A 375 0.68 0.92 -27.46
C SER A 375 0.15 -0.24 -26.61
N SER A 376 -0.62 0.07 -25.56
CA SER A 376 -1.28 -0.93 -24.73
C SER A 376 -2.44 -1.60 -25.45
N LEU A 377 -3.30 -0.81 -26.15
CA LEU A 377 -4.44 -1.34 -26.89
C LEU A 377 -4.03 -2.26 -28.05
N MET A 378 -2.94 -1.96 -28.72
CA MET A 378 -2.38 -2.82 -29.79
C MET A 378 -2.01 -4.24 -29.32
N ARG A 379 -1.84 -4.46 -28.03
CA ARG A 379 -1.51 -5.77 -27.45
C ARG A 379 -2.76 -6.60 -27.09
N LEU A 380 -3.95 -5.98 -27.00
CA LEU A 380 -5.16 -6.65 -26.55
C LEU A 380 -5.58 -7.84 -27.43
N PRO A 381 -5.52 -7.76 -28.78
CA PRO A 381 -5.88 -8.91 -29.62
C PRO A 381 -5.02 -10.15 -29.31
N ALA A 382 -3.71 -10.00 -29.17
CA ALA A 382 -2.82 -11.11 -28.83
C ALA A 382 -3.10 -11.67 -27.42
N LEU A 383 -3.42 -10.82 -26.45
CA LEU A 383 -3.82 -11.26 -25.11
C LEU A 383 -5.15 -12.05 -25.13
N ILE A 384 -6.12 -11.61 -25.91
CA ILE A 384 -7.40 -12.31 -26.10
C ILE A 384 -7.17 -13.67 -26.74
N ASP A 385 -6.33 -13.76 -27.79
CA ASP A 385 -6.02 -15.02 -28.48
C ASP A 385 -5.34 -16.03 -27.54
N LEU A 386 -4.42 -15.58 -26.70
CA LEU A 386 -3.77 -16.42 -25.68
C LEU A 386 -4.79 -17.02 -24.69
N LEU A 387 -5.84 -16.28 -24.34
CA LEU A 387 -6.87 -16.72 -23.41
C LEU A 387 -7.93 -17.64 -24.04
N GLN A 388 -7.94 -17.85 -25.36
CA GLN A 388 -8.85 -18.81 -26.00
C GLN A 388 -8.52 -20.27 -25.66
N GLY A 389 -7.28 -20.56 -25.26
CA GLY A 389 -6.78 -21.89 -24.92
C GLY A 389 -6.90 -22.29 -23.44
N VAL A 390 -7.57 -21.48 -22.60
CA VAL A 390 -7.76 -21.75 -21.16
C VAL A 390 -9.06 -22.53 -20.90
N GLU A 391 -9.09 -23.26 -19.77
CA GLU A 391 -10.22 -24.10 -19.37
C GLU A 391 -10.88 -23.65 -18.06
N ALA A 392 -10.09 -23.02 -17.16
CA ALA A 392 -10.61 -22.54 -15.88
C ALA A 392 -11.71 -21.49 -16.08
N PRO A 393 -12.92 -21.68 -15.49
CA PRO A 393 -14.05 -20.78 -15.70
C PRO A 393 -13.73 -19.32 -15.39
N PHE A 394 -12.94 -19.08 -14.36
CA PHE A 394 -12.51 -17.73 -13.99
C PHE A 394 -11.66 -17.05 -15.07
N LEU A 395 -10.77 -17.78 -15.75
CA LEU A 395 -9.98 -17.24 -16.86
C LEU A 395 -10.82 -17.05 -18.13
N LEU A 396 -11.76 -17.95 -18.40
CA LEU A 396 -12.71 -17.81 -19.52
C LEU A 396 -13.58 -16.56 -19.34
N GLU A 397 -14.09 -16.33 -18.14
CA GLU A 397 -14.85 -15.12 -17.81
C GLU A 397 -14.00 -13.86 -18.02
N LEU A 398 -12.76 -13.84 -17.51
CA LEU A 398 -11.84 -12.73 -17.73
C LEU A 398 -11.56 -12.48 -19.20
N GLY A 399 -11.25 -13.53 -19.97
CA GLY A 399 -10.96 -13.41 -21.41
C GLY A 399 -12.14 -12.89 -22.21
N SER A 400 -13.35 -13.40 -21.93
CA SER A 400 -14.59 -12.95 -22.59
C SER A 400 -14.97 -11.51 -22.23
N GLY A 401 -14.53 -11.01 -21.09
CA GLY A 401 -14.75 -9.63 -20.64
C GLY A 401 -13.78 -8.60 -21.22
N ILE A 402 -12.72 -9.00 -21.91
CA ILE A 402 -11.76 -8.08 -22.51
C ILE A 402 -12.27 -7.58 -23.86
N ASP A 403 -12.66 -6.31 -23.91
CA ASP A 403 -12.99 -5.60 -25.15
C ASP A 403 -11.69 -5.25 -25.92
N PRO A 404 -11.51 -5.64 -27.19
CA PRO A 404 -10.30 -5.34 -27.95
C PRO A 404 -10.11 -3.85 -28.24
N LEU A 405 -11.11 -2.99 -28.04
CA LEU A 405 -11.09 -1.53 -28.24
C LEU A 405 -10.49 -1.11 -29.61
N LEU A 406 -10.82 -1.86 -30.67
CA LEU A 406 -10.26 -1.64 -32.01
C LEU A 406 -10.55 -0.25 -32.54
N ASP A 407 -11.77 0.25 -32.34
CA ASP A 407 -12.20 1.61 -32.72
C ASP A 407 -11.34 2.71 -32.07
N VAL A 408 -11.02 2.56 -30.78
CA VAL A 408 -10.15 3.50 -30.06
C VAL A 408 -8.70 3.36 -30.55
N CYS A 409 -8.26 2.15 -30.76
CA CYS A 409 -6.92 1.87 -31.29
C CYS A 409 -6.72 2.48 -32.67
N GLU A 410 -7.69 2.30 -33.59
CA GLU A 410 -7.69 2.86 -34.94
C GLU A 410 -7.68 4.40 -34.91
N LEU A 411 -8.51 5.03 -34.07
CA LEU A 411 -8.51 6.47 -33.86
C LEU A 411 -7.11 6.98 -33.46
N LEU A 412 -6.50 6.37 -32.44
CA LEU A 412 -5.21 6.78 -31.93
C LEU A 412 -4.04 6.49 -32.93
N CYS A 413 -4.13 5.39 -33.68
CA CYS A 413 -3.18 5.05 -34.73
C CYS A 413 -3.25 6.02 -35.92
N GLY A 414 -4.45 6.45 -36.26
CA GLY A 414 -4.67 7.41 -37.37
C GLY A 414 -4.26 8.83 -36.97
N ALA A 415 -4.55 9.25 -35.75
CA ALA A 415 -4.42 10.64 -35.33
C ALA A 415 -3.04 10.99 -34.75
N ILE A 416 -2.47 10.17 -33.85
CA ILE A 416 -1.29 10.54 -33.05
C ILE A 416 0.00 9.98 -33.69
N VAL A 417 1.05 10.81 -33.77
CA VAL A 417 2.38 10.37 -34.25
C VAL A 417 2.99 9.31 -33.31
N ASP A 418 4.02 8.59 -33.80
CA ASP A 418 4.61 7.49 -33.01
C ASP A 418 5.40 7.96 -31.79
N ASP A 419 6.16 9.05 -31.93
CA ASP A 419 6.90 9.68 -30.82
C ASP A 419 6.51 11.17 -30.73
N PRO A 420 5.40 11.52 -30.07
CA PRO A 420 4.97 12.89 -29.96
C PRO A 420 5.83 13.67 -28.95
N PRO A 421 5.96 15.01 -29.13
CA PRO A 421 6.61 15.87 -28.15
C PRO A 421 5.86 15.90 -26.82
N PHE A 422 6.57 16.26 -25.76
CA PHE A 422 5.97 16.35 -24.41
C PHE A 422 5.03 17.57 -24.28
N VAL A 423 5.43 18.71 -24.90
CA VAL A 423 4.70 19.98 -24.83
C VAL A 423 3.73 20.08 -25.97
N LEU A 424 2.42 20.18 -25.67
CA LEU A 424 1.35 20.20 -26.69
C LEU A 424 1.44 21.39 -27.67
N ARG A 425 2.00 22.52 -27.26
CA ARG A 425 2.10 23.74 -28.10
C ARG A 425 3.43 23.86 -28.88
N GLU A 426 4.20 22.80 -28.96
CA GLU A 426 5.38 22.72 -29.84
C GLU A 426 5.02 22.28 -31.28
N GLY A 427 3.80 21.74 -31.47
CA GLY A 427 3.38 21.12 -32.73
C GLY A 427 3.95 19.71 -32.93
N GLY A 428 3.62 19.07 -34.05
CA GLY A 428 4.08 17.73 -34.36
C GLY A 428 3.35 16.63 -33.59
N LEU A 429 2.08 16.87 -33.21
CA LEU A 429 1.26 15.94 -32.44
C LEU A 429 0.48 14.98 -33.32
N ILE A 430 -0.02 15.48 -34.44
CA ILE A 430 -0.99 14.81 -35.33
C ILE A 430 -0.23 14.18 -36.51
N ARG A 431 -0.63 12.99 -36.90
CA ARG A 431 -0.06 12.26 -38.04
C ARG A 431 -0.39 12.91 -39.38
N ASP A 432 0.54 12.82 -40.33
CA ASP A 432 0.28 13.25 -41.71
C ASP A 432 -0.85 12.36 -42.32
N GLY A 433 -1.80 12.97 -43.04
CA GLY A 433 -2.95 12.30 -43.64
C GLY A 433 -4.19 12.19 -42.73
N TYR A 434 -4.14 12.70 -41.50
CA TYR A 434 -5.29 12.69 -40.59
C TYR A 434 -6.30 13.82 -40.87
N HIS A 435 -5.81 15.01 -41.34
CA HIS A 435 -6.64 16.19 -41.55
C HIS A 435 -6.11 17.03 -42.71
N ASP A 436 -6.83 17.02 -43.85
CA ASP A 436 -6.39 17.67 -45.08
C ASP A 436 -5.96 19.13 -44.91
N PRO A 437 -6.74 20.02 -44.22
CA PRO A 437 -6.32 21.42 -44.02
C PRO A 437 -5.00 21.55 -43.22
N LEU A 438 -4.70 20.65 -42.31
CA LEU A 438 -3.45 20.65 -41.57
C LEU A 438 -2.29 20.26 -42.50
N ASP A 439 -2.48 19.29 -43.39
CA ASP A 439 -1.47 18.83 -44.31
C ASP A 439 -1.15 19.89 -45.37
N GLU A 440 -2.17 20.66 -45.81
CA GLU A 440 -1.95 21.82 -46.66
C GLU A 440 -1.06 22.88 -45.99
N LEU A 441 -1.32 23.21 -44.71
CA LEU A 441 -0.50 24.14 -43.94
C LEU A 441 0.94 23.63 -43.73
N ARG A 442 1.11 22.35 -43.50
CA ARG A 442 2.44 21.71 -43.39
C ARG A 442 3.20 21.81 -44.71
N LEU A 443 2.51 21.63 -45.83
CA LEU A 443 3.12 21.76 -47.18
C LEU A 443 3.59 23.22 -47.39
N ILE A 444 2.80 24.20 -47.04
CA ILE A 444 3.16 25.64 -47.15
C ILE A 444 4.36 25.93 -46.23
N SER A 445 4.40 25.46 -44.98
CA SER A 445 5.51 25.66 -44.06
C SER A 445 6.79 24.99 -44.55
N ARG A 446 6.70 23.75 -45.07
CA ARG A 446 7.87 23.00 -45.66
C ARG A 446 8.40 23.67 -46.95
N GLN A 447 7.51 24.08 -47.85
CA GLN A 447 7.90 24.82 -49.07
C GLN A 447 8.51 26.17 -48.71
N GLY A 448 8.07 26.78 -47.62
CA GLY A 448 8.63 27.99 -47.09
C GLY A 448 10.10 27.92 -46.75
N LYS A 449 10.55 26.93 -46.05
CA LYS A 449 11.98 26.74 -45.74
C LYS A 449 12.81 26.59 -47.02
N GLY A 450 12.28 25.90 -48.01
CA GLY A 450 12.93 25.75 -49.33
C GLY A 450 12.96 27.06 -50.13
N TRP A 451 11.94 27.94 -49.98
CA TRP A 451 11.93 29.26 -50.64
C TRP A 451 12.99 30.20 -50.03
N ILE A 452 13.16 30.23 -48.70
CA ILE A 452 14.17 31.04 -48.02
C ILE A 452 15.59 30.67 -48.54
N ALA A 453 15.86 29.36 -48.66
CA ALA A 453 17.14 28.91 -49.21
C ALA A 453 17.33 29.36 -50.69
N ARG A 454 16.28 29.33 -51.51
CA ARG A 454 16.30 29.83 -52.89
C ARG A 454 16.43 31.35 -52.92
N LEU A 455 15.74 32.08 -52.05
CA LEU A 455 15.91 33.53 -51.96
C LEU A 455 17.34 33.92 -51.57
N GLU A 456 17.93 33.22 -50.59
CA GLU A 456 19.32 33.45 -50.19
C GLU A 456 20.26 33.30 -51.40
N GLN A 457 20.06 32.28 -52.22
CA GLN A 457 20.85 32.05 -53.40
C GLN A 457 20.61 33.11 -54.48
N GLN A 458 19.33 33.44 -54.74
CA GLN A 458 18.96 34.48 -55.67
C GLN A 458 19.54 35.84 -55.25
N GLU A 459 19.45 36.23 -54.03
CA GLU A 459 20.02 37.46 -53.48
C GLU A 459 21.56 37.46 -53.48
N LYS A 460 22.23 36.30 -53.28
CA LYS A 460 23.70 36.18 -53.52
C LYS A 460 24.08 36.45 -55.00
N GLU A 461 23.32 35.87 -55.94
CA GLU A 461 23.55 36.05 -57.39
C GLU A 461 23.22 37.48 -57.79
N ARG A 462 22.11 38.04 -57.35
CA ARG A 462 21.70 39.40 -57.67
C ARG A 462 22.65 40.47 -57.17
N THR A 463 23.13 40.34 -55.96
CA THR A 463 23.99 41.32 -55.28
C THR A 463 25.48 41.08 -55.47
N GLY A 464 25.89 39.88 -55.92
CA GLY A 464 27.28 39.45 -55.97
C GLY A 464 27.96 39.37 -54.61
N ILE A 465 27.19 39.19 -53.52
CA ILE A 465 27.67 39.09 -52.13
C ILE A 465 27.61 37.61 -51.69
N SER A 466 28.71 36.88 -51.83
CA SER A 466 28.78 35.45 -51.51
C SER A 466 28.61 35.16 -50.05
N THR A 467 28.86 36.13 -49.16
CA THR A 467 28.74 36.01 -47.70
C THR A 467 27.36 36.33 -47.15
N LEU A 468 26.41 36.78 -48.02
CA LEU A 468 25.02 37.08 -47.64
C LEU A 468 24.37 35.81 -47.06
N LYS A 469 23.65 35.99 -45.94
CA LYS A 469 22.85 34.92 -45.29
C LYS A 469 21.47 35.44 -44.93
N VAL A 470 20.46 34.63 -45.17
CA VAL A 470 19.13 34.85 -44.65
C VAL A 470 19.00 34.09 -43.31
N ARG A 471 18.66 34.82 -42.24
CA ARG A 471 18.56 34.28 -40.89
C ARG A 471 17.25 34.72 -40.23
N PHE A 472 16.87 34.01 -39.17
CA PHE A 472 15.71 34.31 -38.33
C PHE A 472 16.12 34.75 -36.93
N ASN A 473 15.43 35.75 -36.39
CA ASN A 473 15.54 36.17 -34.98
C ASN A 473 14.15 36.42 -34.41
N ARG A 474 13.87 35.90 -33.21
CA ARG A 474 12.53 36.07 -32.57
C ARG A 474 12.05 37.51 -32.38
N VAL A 475 12.96 38.50 -32.30
CA VAL A 475 12.63 39.90 -32.09
C VAL A 475 12.40 40.64 -33.43
N PHE A 476 13.15 40.27 -34.48
CA PHE A 476 13.16 41.01 -35.76
C PHE A 476 12.62 40.21 -36.96
N GLY A 477 12.26 38.93 -36.76
CA GLY A 477 11.82 38.02 -37.81
C GLY A 477 12.95 37.58 -38.74
N TYR A 478 12.61 37.30 -39.99
CA TYR A 478 13.60 36.97 -41.02
C TYR A 478 14.34 38.22 -41.51
N TYR A 479 15.66 38.12 -41.67
CA TYR A 479 16.52 39.22 -42.12
C TYR A 479 17.67 38.70 -42.97
N ILE A 480 18.15 39.59 -43.86
CA ILE A 480 19.32 39.38 -44.66
C ILE A 480 20.51 40.00 -43.93
N GLU A 481 21.51 39.20 -43.63
CA GLU A 481 22.74 39.64 -42.98
C GLU A 481 23.85 39.85 -44.02
N VAL A 482 24.39 41.06 -44.06
CA VAL A 482 25.47 41.46 -44.92
C VAL A 482 26.65 41.92 -44.10
N THR A 483 27.82 41.37 -44.35
CA THR A 483 29.07 41.76 -43.68
C THR A 483 29.53 43.15 -44.07
N ARG A 484 30.17 43.90 -43.13
CA ARG A 484 30.62 45.30 -43.37
C ARG A 484 31.46 45.48 -44.62
N SER A 485 32.25 44.50 -45.03
CA SER A 485 33.06 44.53 -46.24
C SER A 485 32.28 44.67 -47.54
N HIS A 486 30.98 44.45 -47.57
CA HIS A 486 30.11 44.37 -48.71
C HIS A 486 28.97 45.39 -48.70
N LEU A 487 28.96 46.34 -47.76
CA LEU A 487 27.89 47.32 -47.58
C LEU A 487 27.69 48.20 -48.86
N GLY A 488 28.76 48.50 -49.61
CA GLY A 488 28.68 49.27 -50.88
C GLY A 488 28.01 48.50 -52.02
N LYS A 489 27.67 47.21 -51.87
CA LYS A 489 26.96 46.40 -52.86
C LYS A 489 25.50 46.12 -52.49
N VAL A 490 25.05 46.71 -51.37
CA VAL A 490 23.66 46.56 -50.91
C VAL A 490 22.74 47.33 -51.83
N PRO A 491 21.68 46.72 -52.40
CA PRO A 491 20.72 47.40 -53.25
C PRO A 491 19.84 48.39 -52.47
N ASP A 492 19.28 49.39 -53.15
CA ASP A 492 18.43 50.43 -52.54
C ASP A 492 17.10 49.90 -51.99
N ASP A 493 16.62 48.76 -52.46
CA ASP A 493 15.41 48.10 -51.95
C ASP A 493 15.60 47.38 -50.61
N TYR A 494 16.84 47.33 -50.11
CA TYR A 494 17.12 46.77 -48.79
C TYR A 494 16.89 47.80 -47.68
N GLN A 495 15.87 47.54 -46.80
CA GLN A 495 15.59 48.40 -45.68
C GLN A 495 16.44 47.93 -44.47
N ARG A 496 17.31 48.80 -43.98
CA ARG A 496 18.17 48.54 -42.83
C ARG A 496 17.35 48.45 -41.53
N ARG A 497 17.48 47.39 -40.78
CA ARG A 497 16.81 47.17 -39.48
C ARG A 497 17.75 47.27 -38.28
N GLN A 498 18.98 46.78 -38.40
CA GLN A 498 19.95 46.79 -37.30
C GLN A 498 21.38 46.83 -37.80
N THR A 499 22.23 47.58 -37.10
CA THR A 499 23.67 47.63 -37.29
C THR A 499 24.37 46.86 -36.16
N LEU A 500 25.22 45.90 -36.54
CA LEU A 500 26.04 45.12 -35.63
C LEU A 500 27.53 45.52 -35.77
N ALA A 501 28.38 45.02 -34.84
CA ALA A 501 29.81 45.30 -34.89
C ALA A 501 30.46 44.88 -36.22
N ASN A 502 30.05 43.76 -36.85
CA ASN A 502 30.67 43.19 -38.01
C ASN A 502 29.75 43.00 -39.23
N ALA A 503 28.45 43.33 -39.12
CA ALA A 503 27.45 43.12 -40.16
C ALA A 503 26.27 44.12 -40.00
N GLU A 504 25.47 44.24 -41.03
CA GLU A 504 24.19 44.94 -41.00
C GLU A 504 23.06 44.00 -41.41
N ARG A 505 21.89 44.20 -40.82
CA ARG A 505 20.69 43.42 -41.06
C ARG A 505 19.66 44.22 -41.84
N TYR A 506 19.16 43.59 -42.91
CA TYR A 506 18.24 44.19 -43.86
C TYR A 506 16.97 43.33 -43.98
N ILE A 507 15.87 44.00 -44.45
CA ILE A 507 14.65 43.35 -44.86
C ILE A 507 14.26 43.85 -46.24
N THR A 508 13.67 42.99 -47.06
CA THR A 508 13.09 43.34 -48.35
C THR A 508 11.57 43.17 -48.27
N PRO A 509 10.79 43.91 -49.14
CA PRO A 509 9.32 43.74 -49.18
C PRO A 509 8.90 42.27 -49.44
N ALA A 510 9.62 41.58 -50.33
CA ALA A 510 9.35 40.19 -50.67
C ALA A 510 9.62 39.24 -49.44
N LEU A 511 10.68 39.51 -48.68
CA LEU A 511 11.00 38.74 -47.47
C LEU A 511 9.94 38.96 -46.37
N LYS A 512 9.43 40.21 -46.25
CA LYS A 512 8.41 40.53 -45.27
C LYS A 512 7.03 39.95 -45.62
N GLU A 513 6.58 40.02 -46.84
CA GLU A 513 5.31 39.41 -47.30
C GLU A 513 5.35 37.89 -47.11
N TYR A 514 6.52 37.28 -47.36
CA TYR A 514 6.74 35.89 -47.23
C TYR A 514 6.79 35.45 -45.74
N GLU A 515 7.45 36.24 -44.88
CA GLU A 515 7.49 36.07 -43.44
C GLU A 515 6.08 36.02 -42.85
N GLU A 516 5.21 37.00 -43.22
CA GLU A 516 3.82 37.06 -42.74
C GLU A 516 3.03 35.79 -43.15
N LYS A 517 3.27 35.23 -44.34
CA LYS A 517 2.64 33.99 -44.79
C LYS A 517 3.15 32.76 -44.03
N VAL A 518 4.47 32.63 -43.80
CA VAL A 518 5.07 31.46 -43.14
C VAL A 518 4.82 31.46 -41.64
N LEU A 519 5.03 32.60 -40.96
CA LEU A 519 4.78 32.68 -39.51
C LEU A 519 3.29 32.52 -39.20
N GLY A 520 2.40 33.11 -40.01
CA GLY A 520 0.97 32.92 -39.87
C GLY A 520 0.52 31.48 -40.15
N ALA A 521 1.21 30.74 -41.04
CA ALA A 521 0.96 29.33 -41.26
C ALA A 521 1.49 28.44 -40.09
N GLU A 522 2.66 28.76 -39.53
CA GLU A 522 3.23 28.02 -38.40
C GLU A 522 2.39 28.21 -37.11
N GLU A 523 1.93 29.43 -36.80
CA GLU A 523 1.04 29.67 -35.66
C GLU A 523 -0.29 28.93 -35.81
N ARG A 524 -0.91 29.00 -37.00
CA ARG A 524 -2.16 28.29 -37.29
C ARG A 524 -2.00 26.78 -37.27
N LEU A 525 -0.86 26.25 -37.72
CA LEU A 525 -0.54 24.82 -37.67
C LEU A 525 -0.55 24.31 -36.25
N VAL A 526 0.14 25.00 -35.32
CA VAL A 526 0.19 24.63 -33.92
C VAL A 526 -1.20 24.70 -33.25
N GLU A 527 -1.99 25.72 -33.60
CA GLU A 527 -3.36 25.92 -33.09
C GLU A 527 -4.29 24.77 -33.53
N ILE A 528 -4.30 24.45 -34.84
CA ILE A 528 -5.13 23.34 -35.38
C ILE A 528 -4.67 21.99 -34.81
N GLU A 529 -3.37 21.74 -34.72
CA GLU A 529 -2.87 20.50 -34.11
C GLU A 529 -3.32 20.36 -32.63
N TYR A 530 -3.30 21.45 -31.88
CA TYR A 530 -3.78 21.46 -30.51
C TYR A 530 -5.28 21.17 -30.44
N ASP A 531 -6.10 21.78 -31.32
CA ASP A 531 -7.56 21.58 -31.35
C ASP A 531 -7.89 20.12 -31.73
N LEU A 532 -7.26 19.60 -32.75
CA LEU A 532 -7.41 18.20 -33.17
C LEU A 532 -6.99 17.22 -32.05
N PHE A 533 -5.91 17.52 -31.36
CA PHE A 533 -5.48 16.74 -30.20
C PHE A 533 -6.57 16.76 -29.11
N GLN A 534 -7.15 17.92 -28.81
CA GLN A 534 -8.24 18.04 -27.84
C GLN A 534 -9.46 17.19 -28.25
N GLU A 535 -9.80 17.21 -29.56
CA GLU A 535 -10.91 16.40 -30.08
C GLU A 535 -10.65 14.90 -29.93
N VAL A 536 -9.45 14.42 -30.34
CA VAL A 536 -9.05 13.01 -30.20
C VAL A 536 -9.06 12.58 -28.72
N ARG A 537 -8.54 13.43 -27.82
CA ARG A 537 -8.58 13.16 -26.38
C ARG A 537 -10.02 13.05 -25.87
N GLN A 538 -10.92 13.95 -26.29
CA GLN A 538 -12.33 13.94 -25.89
C GLN A 538 -13.07 12.71 -26.43
N GLN A 539 -12.82 12.31 -27.68
CA GLN A 539 -13.38 11.09 -28.27
C GLN A 539 -12.92 9.85 -27.48
N THR A 540 -11.63 9.79 -27.12
CA THR A 540 -11.06 8.72 -26.28
C THR A 540 -11.68 8.71 -24.89
N SER A 541 -11.88 9.89 -24.25
CA SER A 541 -12.50 10.02 -22.93
C SER A 541 -13.91 9.42 -22.88
N ARG A 542 -14.69 9.55 -23.95
CA ARG A 542 -16.04 8.96 -24.04
C ARG A 542 -16.03 7.41 -23.94
N GLN A 543 -14.91 6.77 -24.23
CA GLN A 543 -14.71 5.32 -24.13
C GLN A 543 -14.11 4.89 -22.78
N GLY A 544 -13.98 5.84 -21.84
CA GLY A 544 -13.30 5.63 -20.54
C GLY A 544 -13.83 4.42 -19.75
N ARG A 545 -15.14 4.15 -19.80
CA ARG A 545 -15.74 2.98 -19.11
C ARG A 545 -15.27 1.65 -19.71
N ARG A 546 -15.17 1.55 -21.05
CA ARG A 546 -14.66 0.34 -21.73
C ARG A 546 -13.17 0.12 -21.42
N ILE A 547 -12.36 1.20 -21.47
CA ILE A 547 -10.94 1.17 -21.10
C ILE A 547 -10.77 0.69 -19.66
N GLN A 548 -11.64 1.14 -18.75
CA GLN A 548 -11.61 0.76 -17.35
C GLN A 548 -11.93 -0.73 -17.11
N GLN A 549 -12.90 -1.28 -17.84
CA GLN A 549 -13.23 -2.71 -17.78
C GLN A 549 -12.05 -3.57 -18.24
N VAL A 550 -11.40 -3.17 -19.33
CA VAL A 550 -10.17 -3.84 -19.81
C VAL A 550 -9.06 -3.76 -18.78
N ALA A 551 -8.84 -2.59 -18.17
CA ALA A 551 -7.83 -2.41 -17.11
C ALA A 551 -8.07 -3.35 -15.91
N ASP A 552 -9.33 -3.52 -15.49
CA ASP A 552 -9.71 -4.43 -14.40
C ASP A 552 -9.42 -5.90 -14.74
N ALA A 553 -9.76 -6.32 -15.95
CA ALA A 553 -9.50 -7.68 -16.42
C ALA A 553 -7.98 -7.96 -16.49
N LEU A 554 -7.22 -7.04 -17.08
CA LEU A 554 -5.76 -7.16 -17.18
C LEU A 554 -5.07 -7.12 -15.81
N ALA A 555 -5.52 -6.28 -14.88
CA ALA A 555 -5.00 -6.25 -13.52
C ALA A 555 -5.21 -7.58 -12.80
N THR A 556 -6.38 -8.21 -12.99
CA THR A 556 -6.71 -9.52 -12.41
C THR A 556 -5.91 -10.63 -13.05
N LEU A 557 -5.77 -10.63 -14.38
CA LEU A 557 -4.95 -11.58 -15.14
C LEU A 557 -3.48 -11.52 -14.70
N ASP A 558 -2.93 -10.31 -14.51
CA ASP A 558 -1.55 -10.10 -14.06
C ASP A 558 -1.31 -10.63 -12.64
N VAL A 559 -2.31 -10.54 -11.74
CA VAL A 559 -2.23 -11.18 -10.41
C VAL A 559 -2.19 -12.70 -10.53
N VAL A 560 -3.10 -13.31 -11.31
CA VAL A 560 -3.14 -14.77 -11.53
C VAL A 560 -1.82 -15.25 -12.13
N PHE A 561 -1.31 -14.53 -13.12
CA PHE A 561 0.01 -14.77 -13.73
C PHE A 561 1.12 -14.71 -12.67
N GLY A 562 1.23 -13.62 -11.92
CA GLY A 562 2.29 -13.43 -10.92
C GLY A 562 2.27 -14.49 -9.80
N LEU A 563 1.07 -14.90 -9.35
CA LEU A 563 0.91 -15.98 -8.37
C LEU A 563 1.29 -17.34 -8.95
N SER A 564 1.00 -17.60 -10.23
CA SER A 564 1.38 -18.84 -10.90
C SER A 564 2.89 -18.95 -11.14
N GLU A 565 3.55 -17.85 -11.48
CA GLU A 565 5.01 -17.78 -11.63
C GLU A 565 5.71 -18.12 -10.30
N LEU A 566 5.29 -17.49 -9.22
CA LEU A 566 5.80 -17.78 -7.88
C LEU A 566 5.54 -19.24 -7.46
N ALA A 567 4.33 -19.75 -7.70
CA ALA A 567 3.94 -21.11 -7.35
C ALA A 567 4.78 -22.16 -8.10
N HIS A 568 5.05 -21.92 -9.37
CA HIS A 568 5.94 -22.75 -10.18
C HIS A 568 7.40 -22.71 -9.68
N GLU A 569 7.93 -21.48 -9.46
CA GLU A 569 9.31 -21.27 -8.96
C GLU A 569 9.56 -21.95 -7.61
N ARG A 570 8.56 -21.93 -6.71
CA ARG A 570 8.68 -22.38 -5.32
C ARG A 570 8.00 -23.71 -5.03
N ASN A 571 7.44 -24.39 -6.03
CA ASN A 571 6.70 -25.65 -5.88
C ASN A 571 5.59 -25.52 -4.80
N TYR A 572 4.69 -24.53 -4.99
CA TYR A 572 3.51 -24.38 -4.17
C TYR A 572 2.40 -25.30 -4.68
N VAL A 573 1.51 -25.72 -3.78
CA VAL A 573 0.43 -26.68 -4.09
C VAL A 573 -0.93 -26.01 -3.98
N VAL A 574 -1.91 -26.57 -4.70
CA VAL A 574 -3.31 -26.17 -4.58
C VAL A 574 -3.85 -26.62 -3.23
N PRO A 575 -4.33 -25.71 -2.35
CA PRO A 575 -4.99 -26.10 -1.12
C PRO A 575 -6.42 -26.57 -1.39
N GLU A 576 -6.87 -27.62 -0.70
CA GLU A 576 -8.26 -28.00 -0.66
C GLU A 576 -9.01 -27.05 0.29
N MET A 577 -9.96 -26.28 -0.27
CA MET A 577 -10.79 -25.34 0.52
C MET A 577 -12.19 -25.89 0.69
N ASP A 578 -12.71 -25.87 1.93
CA ASP A 578 -14.07 -26.30 2.27
C ASP A 578 -14.69 -25.47 3.41
N ASP A 579 -15.94 -25.75 3.75
CA ASP A 579 -16.65 -25.12 4.89
C ASP A 579 -16.42 -25.83 6.23
N SER A 580 -15.50 -26.78 6.32
CA SER A 580 -15.17 -27.52 7.55
C SER A 580 -14.46 -26.64 8.58
N GLY A 581 -14.29 -27.17 9.79
CA GLY A 581 -13.45 -26.56 10.83
C GLY A 581 -11.96 -26.96 10.74
N ASP A 582 -11.57 -27.76 9.73
CA ASP A 582 -10.28 -28.42 9.67
C ASP A 582 -9.21 -27.46 9.06
N LEU A 583 -8.00 -27.49 9.58
CA LEU A 583 -6.82 -26.84 9.03
C LEU A 583 -5.66 -27.85 9.15
N VAL A 584 -5.31 -28.47 8.03
CA VAL A 584 -4.26 -29.48 7.96
C VAL A 584 -3.22 -29.06 6.96
N LEU A 585 -1.98 -28.91 7.41
CA LEU A 585 -0.84 -28.64 6.53
C LEU A 585 0.19 -29.75 6.71
N VAL A 586 0.63 -30.33 5.62
CA VAL A 586 1.72 -31.32 5.59
C VAL A 586 2.95 -30.68 4.97
N GLU A 587 4.06 -30.72 5.68
CA GLU A 587 5.33 -30.09 5.27
C GLU A 587 5.14 -28.60 4.89
N GLY A 588 4.39 -27.85 5.72
CA GLY A 588 4.19 -26.42 5.54
C GLY A 588 5.50 -25.66 5.71
N ARG A 589 5.70 -24.60 4.88
CA ARG A 589 6.88 -23.74 4.87
C ARG A 589 6.48 -22.29 5.05
N HIS A 590 7.38 -21.47 5.62
CA HIS A 590 7.11 -20.05 5.82
C HIS A 590 7.42 -19.26 4.52
N PRO A 591 6.44 -18.63 3.85
CA PRO A 591 6.63 -18.06 2.51
C PRO A 591 7.74 -16.99 2.47
N VAL A 592 7.82 -16.14 3.50
CA VAL A 592 8.78 -15.04 3.54
C VAL A 592 10.18 -15.54 3.90
N ILE A 593 10.31 -16.35 4.95
CA ILE A 593 11.63 -16.81 5.40
C ILE A 593 12.26 -17.75 4.36
N GLU A 594 11.46 -18.63 3.75
CA GLU A 594 11.92 -19.49 2.64
C GLU A 594 12.46 -18.63 1.46
N ALA A 595 11.78 -17.54 1.13
CA ALA A 595 12.20 -16.64 0.06
C ALA A 595 13.48 -15.84 0.37
N MET A 596 13.74 -15.55 1.65
CA MET A 596 14.91 -14.78 2.11
C MET A 596 16.13 -15.64 2.43
N SER A 597 15.95 -16.95 2.70
CA SER A 597 17.02 -17.86 3.07
C SER A 597 17.85 -18.26 1.85
N LEU A 598 19.04 -17.68 1.72
CA LEU A 598 19.98 -17.96 0.62
C LEU A 598 20.91 -19.14 0.89
N SER A 599 21.10 -19.55 2.17
CA SER A 599 22.15 -20.52 2.58
C SER A 599 21.63 -21.80 3.22
N GLU A 600 20.45 -21.80 3.83
CA GLU A 600 19.90 -22.97 4.51
C GLU A 600 18.48 -23.28 4.00
N ARG A 601 18.19 -24.57 3.76
CA ARG A 601 16.84 -25.02 3.42
C ARG A 601 15.92 -24.83 4.61
N PHE A 602 14.73 -24.24 4.39
CA PHE A 602 13.71 -24.11 5.43
C PHE A 602 13.23 -25.48 5.93
N VAL A 603 13.13 -25.67 7.24
CA VAL A 603 12.62 -26.91 7.84
C VAL A 603 11.09 -26.87 7.84
N ALA A 604 10.48 -27.70 7.00
CA ALA A 604 9.05 -27.81 6.89
C ALA A 604 8.41 -28.49 8.13
N ASN A 605 7.20 -28.03 8.49
CA ASN A 605 6.47 -28.54 9.66
C ASN A 605 5.02 -28.91 9.32
N ASP A 606 4.52 -29.93 10.03
CA ASP A 606 3.13 -30.37 9.92
C ASP A 606 2.28 -29.69 10.99
N VAL A 607 1.00 -29.44 10.68
CA VAL A 607 0.01 -28.99 11.67
C VAL A 607 -1.36 -29.58 11.37
N THR A 608 -2.08 -29.93 12.41
CA THR A 608 -3.49 -30.28 12.36
C THR A 608 -4.21 -29.48 13.44
N LEU A 609 -5.12 -28.61 13.02
CA LEU A 609 -6.04 -27.86 13.86
C LEU A 609 -7.46 -28.19 13.42
N ASP A 610 -8.33 -28.40 14.37
CA ASP A 610 -9.76 -28.62 14.15
C ASP A 610 -10.55 -28.14 15.35
N THR A 611 -11.88 -28.18 15.29
CA THR A 611 -12.74 -27.77 16.42
C THR A 611 -13.20 -28.97 17.27
N ARG A 612 -12.69 -30.17 17.03
CA ARG A 612 -13.15 -31.44 17.64
C ARG A 612 -12.13 -32.05 18.61
N GLU A 613 -10.87 -32.18 18.17
CA GLU A 613 -9.81 -32.83 18.93
C GLU A 613 -8.57 -31.95 19.12
N ASN A 614 -8.23 -31.11 18.12
CA ASN A 614 -7.00 -30.32 18.09
C ASN A 614 -7.34 -28.82 17.98
N GLN A 615 -8.13 -28.30 18.93
CA GLN A 615 -8.59 -26.93 18.91
C GLN A 615 -7.48 -25.96 19.36
N ILE A 616 -6.80 -26.27 20.46
CA ILE A 616 -5.73 -25.44 21.03
C ILE A 616 -4.44 -26.24 21.02
N LEU A 617 -3.41 -25.72 20.33
CA LEU A 617 -2.06 -26.28 20.36
C LEU A 617 -1.18 -25.43 21.27
N ILE A 618 -0.81 -25.95 22.42
CA ILE A 618 0.16 -25.34 23.34
C ILE A 618 1.56 -25.68 22.85
N ILE A 619 2.33 -24.65 22.48
CA ILE A 619 3.66 -24.82 21.88
C ILE A 619 4.72 -24.31 22.84
N THR A 620 5.52 -25.24 23.39
CA THR A 620 6.62 -24.94 24.31
C THR A 620 7.97 -25.02 23.60
N GLY A 621 9.01 -24.54 24.27
CA GLY A 621 10.39 -24.61 23.78
C GLY A 621 11.15 -23.31 23.95
N PRO A 622 12.47 -23.30 23.70
CA PRO A 622 13.32 -22.12 23.91
C PRO A 622 13.02 -20.98 22.95
N ASN A 623 13.43 -19.76 23.32
CA ASN A 623 13.44 -18.63 22.42
C ASN A 623 14.43 -18.89 21.28
N MET A 624 14.17 -18.31 20.10
CA MET A 624 14.91 -18.51 18.85
C MET A 624 14.78 -19.90 18.20
N ALA A 625 14.04 -20.84 18.83
CA ALA A 625 13.85 -22.17 18.26
C ALA A 625 12.83 -22.23 17.10
N GLY A 626 12.07 -21.15 16.87
CA GLY A 626 11.16 -21.03 15.73
C GLY A 626 9.67 -21.12 16.07
N LYS A 627 9.23 -21.05 17.34
CA LYS A 627 7.80 -21.04 17.74
C LYS A 627 6.98 -20.00 16.99
N SER A 628 7.37 -18.72 17.12
CA SER A 628 6.68 -17.59 16.50
C SER A 628 6.69 -17.69 14.97
N THR A 629 7.79 -18.16 14.38
CA THR A 629 7.91 -18.44 12.94
C THR A 629 6.88 -19.47 12.47
N PHE A 630 6.76 -20.58 13.21
CA PHE A 630 5.80 -21.65 12.90
C PHE A 630 4.34 -21.14 12.97
N MET A 631 4.00 -20.38 14.01
CA MET A 631 2.63 -19.85 14.15
C MET A 631 2.30 -18.83 13.06
N ARG A 632 3.23 -17.90 12.77
CA ARG A 632 3.05 -16.94 11.66
C ARG A 632 2.94 -17.62 10.31
N GLN A 633 3.71 -18.70 10.08
CA GLN A 633 3.63 -19.52 8.87
C GLN A 633 2.19 -20.02 8.64
N ILE A 634 1.54 -20.57 9.66
CA ILE A 634 0.18 -21.11 9.54
C ILE A 634 -0.82 -19.99 9.19
N ALA A 635 -0.73 -18.85 9.87
CA ALA A 635 -1.57 -17.70 9.59
C ALA A 635 -1.37 -17.16 8.16
N LEU A 636 -0.11 -17.05 7.69
CA LEU A 636 0.22 -16.60 6.34
C LEU A 636 -0.23 -17.58 5.26
N VAL A 637 -0.04 -18.88 5.46
CA VAL A 637 -0.52 -19.93 4.53
C VAL A 637 -2.04 -19.92 4.44
N THR A 638 -2.74 -19.76 5.56
CA THR A 638 -4.19 -19.62 5.60
C THR A 638 -4.66 -18.39 4.82
N LEU A 639 -4.01 -17.24 5.01
CA LEU A 639 -4.32 -16.01 4.29
C LEU A 639 -4.06 -16.17 2.78
N MET A 640 -2.93 -16.78 2.39
CA MET A 640 -2.60 -17.06 0.99
C MET A 640 -3.67 -17.93 0.31
N ALA A 641 -4.14 -18.99 0.98
CA ALA A 641 -5.23 -19.81 0.48
C ALA A 641 -6.50 -18.98 0.25
N HIS A 642 -6.90 -18.15 1.21
CA HIS A 642 -8.11 -17.33 1.12
C HIS A 642 -8.03 -16.22 0.07
N MET A 643 -6.85 -15.70 -0.25
CA MET A 643 -6.72 -14.73 -1.34
C MET A 643 -6.76 -15.36 -2.75
N GLY A 644 -6.67 -16.69 -2.84
CA GLY A 644 -6.65 -17.43 -4.11
C GLY A 644 -5.26 -17.80 -4.60
N SER A 645 -4.23 -17.75 -3.73
CA SER A 645 -2.87 -18.20 -4.04
C SER A 645 -2.70 -19.68 -3.72
N LEU A 646 -1.85 -20.38 -4.47
CA LEU A 646 -1.28 -21.65 -4.06
C LEU A 646 -0.38 -21.44 -2.84
N VAL A 647 -0.14 -22.52 -2.07
CA VAL A 647 0.49 -22.45 -0.74
C VAL A 647 1.77 -23.26 -0.64
N PRO A 648 2.76 -22.80 0.17
CA PRO A 648 4.02 -23.47 0.41
C PRO A 648 3.86 -24.69 1.35
N ALA A 649 3.39 -25.82 0.82
CA ALA A 649 3.22 -27.07 1.54
C ALA A 649 3.40 -28.27 0.60
N ARG A 650 3.45 -29.50 1.14
CA ARG A 650 3.30 -30.72 0.33
C ARG A 650 1.83 -31.02 0.04
N SER A 651 0.96 -30.78 1.02
CA SER A 651 -0.49 -30.77 0.86
C SER A 651 -1.12 -29.88 1.92
N ALA A 652 -2.29 -29.30 1.59
CA ALA A 652 -3.02 -28.43 2.48
C ALA A 652 -4.52 -28.66 2.35
N ARG A 653 -5.24 -28.78 3.47
CA ARG A 653 -6.70 -28.72 3.55
C ARG A 653 -7.07 -27.66 4.57
N ILE A 654 -7.85 -26.66 4.14
CA ILE A 654 -8.10 -25.46 4.94
C ILE A 654 -9.60 -25.16 4.87
N GLY A 655 -10.29 -25.36 6.00
CA GLY A 655 -11.65 -24.87 6.19
C GLY A 655 -11.67 -23.36 6.29
N VAL A 656 -12.75 -22.74 5.81
CA VAL A 656 -12.89 -21.27 5.78
C VAL A 656 -12.66 -20.66 7.17
N VAL A 657 -11.77 -19.67 7.21
CA VAL A 657 -11.46 -18.84 8.37
C VAL A 657 -12.03 -17.44 8.14
N ASP A 658 -12.86 -16.98 9.07
CA ASP A 658 -13.50 -15.66 8.99
C ASP A 658 -12.62 -14.52 9.51
N ARG A 659 -11.73 -14.83 10.46
CA ARG A 659 -10.82 -13.85 11.09
C ARG A 659 -9.50 -14.49 11.46
N ILE A 660 -8.42 -13.74 11.30
CA ILE A 660 -7.11 -14.11 11.87
C ILE A 660 -6.75 -13.06 12.91
N PHE A 661 -6.53 -13.51 14.13
CA PHE A 661 -6.02 -12.69 15.22
C PHE A 661 -4.59 -13.10 15.55
N THR A 662 -3.74 -12.11 15.77
CA THR A 662 -2.36 -12.38 16.22
C THR A 662 -1.99 -11.47 17.38
N ARG A 663 -1.46 -12.08 18.41
CA ARG A 663 -0.75 -11.42 19.50
C ARG A 663 0.69 -11.96 19.52
N VAL A 664 1.64 -11.18 19.00
CA VAL A 664 3.04 -11.61 18.85
C VAL A 664 3.96 -10.50 19.34
N GLY A 665 4.77 -10.78 20.37
CA GLY A 665 5.82 -9.91 20.89
C GLY A 665 5.33 -8.56 21.44
N ALA A 666 6.04 -7.98 22.41
CA ALA A 666 5.77 -6.62 22.87
C ALA A 666 6.48 -5.61 21.94
N SER A 667 5.74 -4.83 21.17
CA SER A 667 6.27 -3.57 20.64
C SER A 667 6.06 -2.51 21.72
N ASP A 668 7.14 -1.95 22.24
CA ASP A 668 7.07 -0.77 23.11
C ASP A 668 6.40 0.39 22.37
N ASN A 669 5.16 0.68 22.72
CA ASN A 669 4.47 1.83 22.17
C ASN A 669 4.65 3.03 23.13
N LEU A 670 5.89 3.45 23.31
CA LEU A 670 6.29 4.59 24.14
C LEU A 670 5.52 5.87 23.79
N ALA A 671 5.09 6.02 22.54
CA ALA A 671 4.36 7.18 22.06
C ALA A 671 2.96 7.34 22.69
N ARG A 672 2.35 6.26 23.23
CA ARG A 672 1.02 6.29 23.86
C ARG A 672 1.08 6.28 25.39
N GLY A 673 2.25 6.20 26.03
CA GLY A 673 2.41 6.17 27.48
C GLY A 673 1.74 4.96 28.16
N GLN A 674 1.38 3.92 27.42
CA GLN A 674 0.77 2.70 27.96
C GLN A 674 1.85 1.68 28.30
N SER A 675 1.71 0.98 29.42
CA SER A 675 2.60 -0.12 29.76
C SER A 675 2.41 -1.26 28.73
N THR A 676 3.50 -1.98 28.43
CA THR A 676 3.48 -3.16 27.53
C THR A 676 2.43 -4.19 27.94
N PHE A 677 2.22 -4.37 29.26
CA PHE A 677 1.19 -5.25 29.79
C PHE A 677 -0.24 -4.75 29.49
N MET A 678 -0.52 -3.43 29.58
CA MET A 678 -1.83 -2.89 29.24
C MET A 678 -2.15 -3.05 27.74
N VAL A 679 -1.16 -2.85 26.86
CA VAL A 679 -1.31 -3.11 25.42
C VAL A 679 -1.63 -4.58 25.17
N GLU A 680 -0.89 -5.49 25.82
CA GLU A 680 -1.12 -6.92 25.73
C GLU A 680 -2.53 -7.32 26.17
N MET A 681 -3.01 -6.79 27.29
CA MET A 681 -4.36 -7.08 27.80
C MET A 681 -5.45 -6.52 26.89
N THR A 682 -5.23 -5.35 26.31
CA THR A 682 -6.17 -4.76 25.34
C THR A 682 -6.27 -5.60 24.06
N GLU A 683 -5.13 -6.08 23.54
CA GLU A 683 -5.11 -6.99 22.38
C GLU A 683 -5.79 -8.33 22.70
N ALA A 684 -5.52 -8.92 23.86
CA ALA A 684 -6.17 -10.14 24.31
C ALA A 684 -7.69 -9.94 24.48
N ALA A 685 -8.13 -8.83 25.08
CA ALA A 685 -9.54 -8.50 25.21
C ALA A 685 -10.23 -8.34 23.84
N ASN A 686 -9.57 -7.71 22.88
CA ASN A 686 -10.09 -7.61 21.51
C ASN A 686 -10.32 -9.00 20.89
N ILE A 687 -9.35 -9.90 21.04
CA ILE A 687 -9.46 -11.28 20.55
C ILE A 687 -10.64 -12.00 21.20
N LEU A 688 -10.73 -12.00 22.54
CA LEU A 688 -11.77 -12.73 23.29
C LEU A 688 -13.19 -12.22 23.02
N ASN A 689 -13.35 -10.92 22.75
CA ASN A 689 -14.63 -10.30 22.45
C ASN A 689 -15.11 -10.48 21.01
N HIS A 690 -14.20 -10.72 20.05
CA HIS A 690 -14.55 -10.74 18.63
C HIS A 690 -14.26 -12.08 17.92
N ALA A 691 -13.62 -13.04 18.60
CA ALA A 691 -13.38 -14.36 18.04
C ALA A 691 -14.69 -15.11 17.79
N THR A 692 -14.68 -15.98 16.77
CA THR A 692 -15.77 -16.90 16.44
C THR A 692 -15.21 -18.33 16.35
N PRO A 693 -16.03 -19.36 16.31
CA PRO A 693 -15.55 -20.75 16.13
C PRO A 693 -14.79 -20.96 14.79
N ARG A 694 -14.98 -20.09 13.80
CA ARG A 694 -14.27 -20.12 12.51
C ARG A 694 -12.95 -19.35 12.52
N SER A 695 -12.64 -18.63 13.60
CA SER A 695 -11.43 -17.79 13.67
C SER A 695 -10.16 -18.65 13.84
N LEU A 696 -9.02 -18.08 13.43
CA LEU A 696 -7.67 -18.58 13.72
C LEU A 696 -6.97 -17.58 14.65
N ILE A 697 -6.56 -18.05 15.82
CA ILE A 697 -5.94 -17.24 16.86
C ILE A 697 -4.46 -17.66 17.02
N VAL A 698 -3.57 -16.69 17.03
CA VAL A 698 -2.13 -16.86 17.28
C VAL A 698 -1.76 -16.04 18.51
N LEU A 699 -1.44 -16.73 19.61
CA LEU A 699 -1.04 -16.14 20.89
C LEU A 699 0.41 -16.49 21.18
N ASP A 700 1.28 -15.48 21.20
CA ASP A 700 2.70 -15.64 21.49
C ASP A 700 3.03 -14.96 22.82
N GLU A 701 3.27 -15.80 23.84
CA GLU A 701 3.80 -15.40 25.15
C GLU A 701 2.91 -14.44 25.95
N ILE A 702 1.62 -14.75 26.13
CA ILE A 702 0.71 -13.98 27.01
C ILE A 702 1.14 -14.10 28.48
N GLY A 703 1.06 -12.96 29.20
CA GLY A 703 1.32 -12.86 30.64
C GLY A 703 2.75 -12.46 31.00
N ARG A 704 3.61 -12.12 30.03
CA ARG A 704 5.02 -11.73 30.30
C ARG A 704 5.20 -10.37 30.99
N GLY A 705 4.23 -9.47 30.83
CA GLY A 705 4.34 -8.08 31.30
C GLY A 705 4.05 -7.86 32.79
N THR A 706 3.81 -8.95 33.57
CA THR A 706 3.45 -8.89 34.99
C THR A 706 4.19 -9.93 35.81
N SER A 707 3.81 -10.14 37.11
CA SER A 707 4.39 -11.18 37.94
C SER A 707 4.12 -12.58 37.35
N THR A 708 5.03 -13.53 37.60
CA THR A 708 4.94 -14.89 37.02
C THR A 708 3.60 -15.56 37.35
N PHE A 709 3.12 -15.46 38.59
CA PHE A 709 1.87 -16.09 38.99
C PHE A 709 0.65 -15.44 38.38
N ASP A 710 0.60 -14.10 38.29
CA ASP A 710 -0.48 -13.39 37.59
C ASP A 710 -0.47 -13.73 36.12
N GLY A 711 0.72 -13.75 35.48
CA GLY A 711 0.90 -14.09 34.08
C GLY A 711 0.39 -15.49 33.72
N ILE A 712 0.79 -16.51 34.52
CA ILE A 712 0.29 -17.90 34.36
C ILE A 712 -1.23 -17.95 34.55
N SER A 713 -1.76 -17.29 35.59
CA SER A 713 -3.19 -17.30 35.89
C SER A 713 -4.02 -16.72 34.76
N ILE A 714 -3.56 -15.61 34.16
CA ILE A 714 -4.22 -14.99 33.01
C ILE A 714 -4.13 -15.88 31.78
N ALA A 715 -2.92 -16.39 31.45
CA ALA A 715 -2.70 -17.25 30.29
C ALA A 715 -3.54 -18.53 30.35
N TRP A 716 -3.63 -19.15 31.55
CA TRP A 716 -4.46 -20.32 31.83
C TRP A 716 -5.94 -20.03 31.61
N SER A 717 -6.45 -18.93 32.22
CA SER A 717 -7.85 -18.55 32.11
C SER A 717 -8.26 -18.18 30.67
N VAL A 718 -7.36 -17.54 29.89
CA VAL A 718 -7.59 -17.25 28.48
C VAL A 718 -7.71 -18.56 27.68
N ALA A 719 -6.84 -19.52 27.90
CA ALA A 719 -6.89 -20.82 27.20
C ALA A 719 -8.17 -21.60 27.56
N GLU A 720 -8.56 -21.63 28.82
CA GLU A 720 -9.83 -22.25 29.27
C GLU A 720 -11.05 -21.56 28.66
N TYR A 721 -11.08 -20.21 28.65
CA TYR A 721 -12.19 -19.46 28.05
C TYR A 721 -12.35 -19.75 26.56
N LEU A 722 -11.25 -19.80 25.80
CA LEU A 722 -11.27 -20.16 24.39
C LEU A 722 -11.69 -21.62 24.14
N HIS A 723 -11.38 -22.53 25.08
CA HIS A 723 -11.78 -23.94 24.99
C HIS A 723 -13.25 -24.13 25.37
N ASP A 724 -13.69 -23.58 26.51
CA ASP A 724 -14.94 -23.93 27.17
C ASP A 724 -16.16 -23.14 26.64
N ASN A 725 -15.94 -21.95 26.06
CA ASN A 725 -17.00 -21.09 25.52
C ASN A 725 -17.28 -21.42 24.05
N PRO A 726 -18.41 -22.05 23.69
CA PRO A 726 -18.72 -22.42 22.30
C PRO A 726 -18.81 -21.26 21.32
N ALA A 727 -19.13 -20.04 21.80
CA ALA A 727 -19.25 -18.86 20.94
C ALA A 727 -17.91 -18.38 20.39
N VAL A 728 -16.79 -18.70 21.07
CA VAL A 728 -15.42 -18.29 20.73
C VAL A 728 -14.44 -19.46 20.64
N ALA A 729 -14.96 -20.69 20.49
CA ALA A 729 -14.14 -21.93 20.43
C ALA A 729 -13.32 -22.04 19.16
N ALA A 730 -12.42 -21.07 18.94
CA ALA A 730 -11.59 -20.91 17.75
C ALA A 730 -10.37 -21.84 17.74
N LYS A 731 -9.87 -22.14 16.53
CA LYS A 731 -8.56 -22.76 16.30
C LYS A 731 -7.46 -21.87 16.85
N THR A 732 -6.68 -22.35 17.83
CA THR A 732 -5.75 -21.51 18.57
C THR A 732 -4.34 -22.12 18.60
N LEU A 733 -3.33 -21.34 18.23
CA LEU A 733 -1.92 -21.60 18.42
C LEU A 733 -1.43 -20.78 19.60
N PHE A 734 -0.97 -21.42 20.64
CA PHE A 734 -0.59 -20.79 21.90
C PHE A 734 0.86 -21.10 22.25
N ALA A 735 1.79 -20.20 21.95
CA ALA A 735 3.17 -20.34 22.38
C ALA A 735 3.36 -19.76 23.78
N THR A 736 4.06 -20.50 24.64
CA THR A 736 4.29 -20.08 26.00
C THR A 736 5.64 -20.59 26.53
N HIS A 737 6.15 -19.88 27.55
CA HIS A 737 7.26 -20.33 28.39
C HIS A 737 6.80 -20.93 29.73
N TYR A 738 5.51 -20.83 30.00
CA TYR A 738 4.92 -21.44 31.19
C TYR A 738 4.70 -22.94 30.92
N HIS A 739 5.55 -23.78 31.49
CA HIS A 739 5.44 -25.24 31.34
C HIS A 739 4.16 -25.79 31.97
N GLU A 740 3.66 -25.12 33.01
CA GLU A 740 2.43 -25.44 33.71
C GLU A 740 1.21 -25.46 32.79
N LEU A 741 1.18 -24.62 31.73
CA LEU A 741 0.08 -24.63 30.78
C LEU A 741 -0.06 -25.97 30.03
N THR A 742 0.98 -26.78 29.99
CA THR A 742 0.90 -28.12 29.38
C THR A 742 -0.07 -29.04 30.11
N ASP A 743 -0.33 -28.81 31.40
CA ASP A 743 -1.25 -29.60 32.20
C ASP A 743 -2.72 -29.39 31.76
N LEU A 744 -3.04 -28.32 31.03
CA LEU A 744 -4.35 -28.13 30.42
C LEU A 744 -4.74 -29.29 29.50
N ALA A 745 -3.79 -29.91 28.81
CA ALA A 745 -4.05 -31.06 27.95
C ALA A 745 -4.51 -32.32 28.74
N LEU A 746 -4.28 -32.39 30.08
CA LEU A 746 -4.75 -33.46 30.95
C LEU A 746 -6.22 -33.27 31.34
N THR A 747 -6.71 -32.03 31.36
CA THR A 747 -8.05 -31.67 31.82
C THR A 747 -9.00 -31.22 30.72
N ARG A 748 -8.48 -30.91 29.52
CA ARG A 748 -9.24 -30.38 28.36
C ARG A 748 -8.96 -31.25 27.13
N GLU A 749 -9.96 -31.95 26.65
CA GLU A 749 -9.81 -32.96 25.56
C GLU A 749 -9.31 -32.37 24.23
N ARG A 750 -9.68 -31.11 23.91
CA ARG A 750 -9.32 -30.44 22.65
C ARG A 750 -8.02 -29.63 22.72
N VAL A 751 -7.28 -29.75 23.84
CA VAL A 751 -5.97 -29.12 24.02
C VAL A 751 -4.87 -30.15 23.74
N LYS A 752 -3.88 -29.84 22.94
CA LYS A 752 -2.74 -30.71 22.63
C LYS A 752 -1.43 -29.97 22.84
N ASN A 753 -0.45 -30.68 23.39
CA ASN A 753 0.89 -30.18 23.64
C ASN A 753 1.82 -30.46 22.46
N TYR A 754 2.61 -29.49 22.12
CA TYR A 754 3.70 -29.57 21.14
C TYR A 754 4.93 -28.85 21.67
N ASN A 755 6.10 -29.26 21.19
CA ASN A 755 7.36 -28.61 21.52
C ASN A 755 8.25 -28.49 20.27
N VAL A 756 9.22 -27.57 20.33
CA VAL A 756 10.25 -27.47 19.29
C VAL A 756 11.36 -28.48 19.62
N ALA A 757 11.63 -29.37 18.69
CA ALA A 757 12.68 -30.41 18.88
C ALA A 757 14.06 -29.76 19.00
N VAL A 758 14.76 -30.15 20.05
CA VAL A 758 16.13 -29.71 20.37
C VAL A 758 17.02 -30.93 20.49
N LYS A 759 18.22 -30.87 19.93
CA LYS A 759 19.24 -31.88 20.10
C LYS A 759 20.37 -31.30 20.94
N GLU A 760 20.65 -31.99 22.08
CA GLU A 760 21.81 -31.68 22.90
C GLU A 760 23.01 -32.52 22.40
N TRP A 761 24.15 -31.86 22.18
CA TRP A 761 25.38 -32.49 21.75
C TRP A 761 26.58 -31.77 22.39
N ASN A 762 27.34 -32.47 23.19
CA ASN A 762 28.53 -31.95 23.90
C ASN A 762 28.27 -30.58 24.56
N ASP A 763 27.22 -30.53 25.40
CA ASP A 763 26.79 -29.28 26.10
C ASP A 763 26.38 -28.09 25.17
N GLN A 764 26.27 -28.38 23.87
CA GLN A 764 25.73 -27.44 22.88
C GLN A 764 24.31 -27.83 22.48
N ILE A 765 23.47 -26.80 22.23
CA ILE A 765 22.09 -26.98 21.76
C ILE A 765 22.02 -26.72 20.26
N ILE A 766 21.48 -27.69 19.53
CA ILE A 766 21.13 -27.55 18.13
C ILE A 766 19.61 -27.49 18.03
N PHE A 767 19.07 -26.33 17.57
CA PHE A 767 17.66 -26.17 17.28
C PHE A 767 17.32 -26.88 15.96
N LEU A 768 16.55 -27.97 16.04
CA LEU A 768 16.12 -28.69 14.84
C LEU A 768 15.02 -27.99 14.07
N ARG A 769 14.40 -26.96 14.66
CA ARG A 769 13.29 -26.17 14.08
C ARG A 769 12.10 -27.04 13.66
N LYS A 770 12.00 -28.28 14.19
CA LYS A 770 10.90 -29.22 13.94
C LYS A 770 9.95 -29.23 15.13
N ILE A 771 8.67 -29.07 14.87
CA ILE A 771 7.61 -29.14 15.87
C ILE A 771 7.21 -30.62 16.04
N VAL A 772 7.17 -31.09 17.28
CA VAL A 772 6.83 -32.47 17.63
C VAL A 772 5.78 -32.50 18.72
N LYS A 773 4.95 -33.54 18.76
CA LYS A 773 3.93 -33.75 19.80
C LYS A 773 4.58 -33.98 21.17
N GLY A 774 3.96 -33.45 22.21
CA GLY A 774 4.39 -33.57 23.62
C GLY A 774 4.87 -32.24 24.21
N GLY A 775 4.99 -32.15 25.52
CA GLY A 775 5.54 -30.99 26.23
C GLY A 775 7.07 -31.02 26.24
N ALA A 776 7.74 -29.89 26.40
CA ALA A 776 9.17 -29.80 26.64
C ALA A 776 9.45 -30.18 28.11
N SER A 777 10.43 -31.06 28.35
CA SER A 777 10.77 -31.54 29.67
C SER A 777 11.63 -30.57 30.51
N HIS A 778 12.30 -29.58 29.84
CA HIS A 778 13.23 -28.67 30.52
C HIS A 778 13.19 -27.25 29.91
N SER A 779 13.58 -26.26 30.74
CA SER A 779 13.82 -24.88 30.28
C SER A 779 15.24 -24.74 29.70
N TYR A 780 15.35 -24.09 28.54
CA TYR A 780 16.62 -23.88 27.86
C TYR A 780 17.16 -22.45 27.96
N GLY A 781 16.59 -21.60 28.83
CA GLY A 781 16.93 -20.17 28.93
C GLY A 781 18.41 -19.93 29.21
N ILE A 782 19.01 -20.70 30.12
CA ILE A 782 20.45 -20.57 30.51
C ILE A 782 21.36 -20.95 29.32
N GLN A 783 20.98 -21.95 28.55
CA GLN A 783 21.74 -22.38 27.37
C GLN A 783 21.70 -21.33 26.25
N VAL A 784 20.54 -20.70 26.04
CA VAL A 784 20.41 -19.58 25.10
C VAL A 784 21.26 -18.39 25.55
N ALA A 785 21.28 -18.08 26.86
CA ALA A 785 22.13 -17.05 27.43
C ALA A 785 23.62 -17.29 27.15
N ARG A 786 24.07 -18.59 27.26
CA ARG A 786 25.43 -18.97 26.90
C ARG A 786 25.72 -18.79 25.42
N LEU A 787 24.79 -19.14 24.53
CA LEU A 787 24.93 -18.93 23.08
C LEU A 787 25.00 -17.43 22.72
N ALA A 788 24.32 -16.59 23.50
CA ALA A 788 24.37 -15.14 23.37
C ALA A 788 25.69 -14.50 23.89
N GLY A 789 26.60 -15.34 24.44
CA GLY A 789 27.92 -14.86 24.88
C GLY A 789 27.98 -14.33 26.33
N LEU A 790 27.02 -14.64 27.19
CA LEU A 790 27.12 -14.27 28.60
C LEU A 790 28.36 -14.92 29.27
N PRO A 791 29.07 -14.23 30.19
CA PRO A 791 30.25 -14.75 30.87
C PRO A 791 29.96 -16.09 31.59
N ALA A 792 30.91 -17.05 31.50
CA ALA A 792 30.77 -18.40 32.09
C ALA A 792 30.37 -18.36 33.57
N ALA A 793 30.96 -17.45 34.37
CA ALA A 793 30.63 -17.30 35.78
C ALA A 793 29.14 -16.94 36.04
N VAL A 794 28.52 -16.15 35.13
CA VAL A 794 27.11 -15.81 35.23
C VAL A 794 26.23 -17.04 34.87
N ILE A 795 26.63 -17.82 33.87
CA ILE A 795 25.95 -19.00 33.43
C ILE A 795 25.98 -20.09 34.53
N ASP A 796 27.15 -20.33 35.15
CA ASP A 796 27.29 -21.32 36.23
C ASP A 796 26.46 -20.94 37.45
N ARG A 797 26.44 -19.63 37.79
CA ARG A 797 25.57 -19.13 38.88
C ARG A 797 24.10 -19.28 38.54
N ALA A 798 23.71 -18.96 37.32
CA ALA A 798 22.31 -19.11 36.86
C ALA A 798 21.83 -20.57 36.95
N ARG A 799 22.69 -21.55 36.60
CA ARG A 799 22.38 -23.01 36.77
C ARG A 799 22.19 -23.38 38.22
N GLU A 800 23.02 -22.84 39.13
CA GLU A 800 22.90 -23.08 40.56
C GLU A 800 21.58 -22.50 41.12
N VAL A 801 21.25 -21.26 40.73
CA VAL A 801 20.01 -20.61 41.14
C VAL A 801 18.77 -21.37 40.60
N LEU A 802 18.80 -21.81 39.33
CA LEU A 802 17.71 -22.57 38.74
C LEU A 802 17.45 -23.88 39.49
N ARG A 803 18.52 -24.66 39.79
CA ARG A 803 18.40 -25.88 40.59
C ARG A 803 17.78 -25.63 41.96
N ASN A 804 18.13 -24.54 42.63
CA ASN A 804 17.59 -24.18 43.91
C ASN A 804 16.10 -23.78 43.83
N LEU A 805 15.68 -23.18 42.74
CA LEU A 805 14.27 -22.84 42.48
C LEU A 805 13.43 -24.10 42.13
N GLU A 806 13.96 -25.00 41.34
CA GLU A 806 13.28 -26.24 40.92
C GLU A 806 13.13 -27.24 42.09
N SER A 807 14.06 -27.23 43.05
CA SER A 807 13.99 -28.09 44.22
C SER A 807 12.99 -27.66 45.31
N GLY A 808 12.32 -26.53 45.14
CA GLY A 808 11.20 -26.08 46.01
C GLY A 808 11.60 -25.76 47.49
N GLU A 809 12.87 -25.66 47.81
CA GLU A 809 13.37 -25.45 49.16
C GLU A 809 13.34 -23.98 49.59
N PHE A 810 12.24 -23.55 50.18
CA PHE A 810 12.20 -22.42 51.12
C PHE A 810 12.41 -22.90 52.54
N GLU A 811 13.50 -22.45 53.22
CA GLU A 811 13.61 -22.65 54.66
C GLU A 811 12.57 -21.78 55.40
N ARG A 812 12.00 -22.29 56.48
CA ARG A 812 10.94 -21.66 57.33
C ARG A 812 11.37 -20.38 58.04
N GLU A 813 12.60 -19.88 57.86
CA GLU A 813 13.16 -18.72 58.58
C GLU A 813 13.45 -17.48 57.74
N GLY A 814 12.80 -17.30 56.63
CA GLY A 814 12.75 -15.97 55.94
C GLY A 814 14.04 -15.47 55.23
N GLU A 815 15.16 -16.21 55.24
CA GLU A 815 16.34 -15.88 54.43
C GLU A 815 16.30 -16.62 53.08
N PRO A 816 16.34 -15.91 51.95
CA PRO A 816 16.31 -16.58 50.65
C PRO A 816 17.64 -17.30 50.39
N ARG A 817 17.62 -18.63 50.20
CA ARG A 817 18.75 -19.45 49.75
C ARG A 817 19.40 -18.99 48.43
N LEU A 818 18.71 -18.23 47.66
CA LEU A 818 19.18 -17.61 46.42
C LEU A 818 20.41 -16.71 46.58
N ALA A 819 20.64 -16.16 47.79
CA ALA A 819 21.77 -15.27 48.08
C ALA A 819 23.07 -16.00 48.41
N ARG A 820 23.08 -17.32 48.71
CA ARG A 820 24.29 -18.04 49.12
C ARG A 820 25.08 -18.56 47.90
N SER A 821 26.32 -18.05 47.74
CA SER A 821 27.31 -18.57 46.80
C SER A 821 28.19 -19.62 47.52
N ARG A 822 28.42 -20.79 46.91
CA ARG A 822 29.31 -21.84 47.42
C ARG A 822 30.82 -21.50 47.35
N ARG A 823 31.22 -20.22 47.29
CA ARG A 823 32.61 -19.81 47.39
C ARG A 823 32.94 -19.37 48.79
N GLY A 824 33.38 -20.29 49.61
CA GLY A 824 34.02 -19.95 50.87
C GLY A 824 34.02 -21.02 51.94
N LYS A 825 35.08 -21.82 51.97
CA LYS A 825 35.62 -22.59 53.07
C LYS A 825 34.78 -23.70 53.70
N SER A 826 35.32 -24.90 53.57
CA SER A 826 35.05 -26.08 54.38
C SER A 826 35.05 -25.74 55.87
N SER A 827 33.91 -25.76 56.50
CA SER A 827 33.75 -26.11 57.93
C SER A 827 32.74 -27.26 57.98
N VAL A 828 33.17 -28.36 58.53
CA VAL A 828 32.40 -29.57 58.76
C VAL A 828 31.15 -29.18 59.56
N PRO A 829 29.91 -29.41 59.09
CA PRO A 829 28.75 -29.24 59.96
C PRO A 829 28.63 -30.45 60.85
N VAL A 830 28.52 -30.24 62.14
CA VAL A 830 28.01 -31.23 63.07
C VAL A 830 26.55 -31.54 62.70
N PRO A 831 26.12 -32.78 62.53
CA PRO A 831 24.75 -33.10 62.16
C PRO A 831 23.80 -32.77 63.34
N GLN A 832 22.97 -31.76 63.14
CA GLN A 832 21.83 -31.52 63.99
C GLN A 832 20.71 -32.43 63.52
N LEU A 833 20.36 -33.45 64.32
CA LEU A 833 19.26 -34.38 64.14
C LEU A 833 17.96 -33.59 64.09
N SER A 834 17.23 -33.65 63.00
CA SER A 834 15.85 -33.14 62.89
C SER A 834 14.91 -34.12 63.56
N LEU A 835 13.98 -33.62 64.36
CA LEU A 835 13.09 -34.42 65.24
C LEU A 835 11.89 -35.08 64.50
N PHE A 836 11.86 -34.94 63.16
CA PHE A 836 10.81 -35.52 62.29
C PHE A 836 11.46 -36.06 61.02
N ASP A 837 12.08 -37.24 61.08
CA ASP A 837 12.31 -38.06 59.91
C ASP A 837 10.98 -38.64 59.43
N SER A 838 10.55 -38.35 58.25
CA SER A 838 9.38 -38.94 57.62
C SER A 838 9.70 -40.41 57.24
N GLU A 839 8.73 -41.32 57.36
CA GLU A 839 8.83 -42.74 56.95
C GLU A 839 9.40 -42.93 55.54
N SER A 840 9.30 -41.94 54.70
CA SER A 840 9.86 -41.95 53.34
C SER A 840 11.38 -41.91 53.28
N ASP A 841 12.09 -41.34 54.26
CA ASP A 841 13.56 -41.31 54.31
C ASP A 841 14.16 -42.63 54.75
N GLU A 842 13.45 -43.39 55.61
CA GLU A 842 13.83 -44.71 55.98
C GLU A 842 13.72 -45.73 54.85
N ILE A 843 12.69 -45.58 54.02
CA ILE A 843 12.50 -46.39 52.79
C ILE A 843 13.61 -46.12 51.78
N ARG A 844 13.97 -44.85 51.59
CA ARG A 844 15.06 -44.42 50.69
C ARG A 844 16.41 -44.97 51.16
N ARG A 845 16.71 -44.84 52.44
CA ARG A 845 17.97 -45.35 53.01
C ARG A 845 18.10 -46.84 52.82
N ARG A 846 17.01 -47.59 53.04
CA ARG A 846 17.03 -49.10 52.90
C ARG A 846 17.15 -49.45 51.40
N LEU A 847 16.61 -48.68 50.46
CA LEU A 847 16.79 -48.90 49.02
C LEU A 847 18.23 -48.59 48.54
N ASP A 848 18.88 -47.56 49.08
CA ASP A 848 20.26 -47.20 48.74
C ASP A 848 21.30 -48.18 49.32
N GLU A 849 20.98 -48.94 50.43
CA GLU A 849 21.82 -49.97 51.08
C GLU A 849 21.73 -51.31 50.38
N LEU A 850 20.81 -51.53 49.42
CA LEU A 850 20.60 -52.77 48.72
C LEU A 850 21.56 -52.96 47.54
N ASP A 851 22.42 -53.92 47.58
CA ASP A 851 23.22 -54.39 46.45
C ASP A 851 22.41 -55.37 45.59
N THR A 852 21.79 -54.89 44.55
CA THR A 852 20.92 -55.69 43.64
C THR A 852 21.69 -56.80 42.89
N ALA A 853 23.02 -56.76 42.85
CA ALA A 853 23.84 -57.76 42.16
C ALA A 853 24.03 -59.06 42.99
N VAL A 854 23.75 -59.01 44.30
CA VAL A 854 23.98 -60.17 45.23
C VAL A 854 22.67 -60.82 45.70
N LEU A 855 21.52 -60.17 45.44
CA LEU A 855 20.19 -60.60 45.89
C LEU A 855 19.63 -61.76 45.05
N THR A 856 19.16 -62.82 45.73
CA THR A 856 18.35 -63.84 45.06
C THR A 856 16.92 -63.34 44.76
N PRO A 857 16.18 -63.89 43.79
CA PRO A 857 14.84 -63.52 43.47
C PRO A 857 13.86 -63.61 44.67
N LEU A 858 14.05 -64.51 45.56
CA LEU A 858 13.21 -64.70 46.77
C LEU A 858 13.49 -63.64 47.82
N GLU A 859 14.75 -63.27 48.02
CA GLU A 859 15.15 -62.17 48.89
C GLU A 859 14.67 -60.83 48.39
N ALA A 860 14.74 -60.52 47.05
CA ALA A 860 14.23 -59.32 46.44
C ALA A 860 12.71 -59.20 46.66
N LEU A 861 11.94 -60.30 46.53
CA LEU A 861 10.49 -60.28 46.77
C LEU A 861 10.16 -60.03 48.26
N ASN A 862 10.94 -60.62 49.21
CA ASN A 862 10.74 -60.41 50.64
C ASN A 862 11.05 -58.92 51.02
N ILE A 863 12.10 -58.36 50.50
CA ILE A 863 12.47 -56.99 50.75
C ILE A 863 11.44 -56.03 50.14
N LEU A 864 10.91 -56.30 48.94
CA LEU A 864 9.80 -55.52 48.31
C LEU A 864 8.52 -55.58 49.14
N ASP A 865 8.18 -56.78 49.74
CA ASP A 865 7.02 -56.90 50.63
C ASP A 865 7.25 -56.17 51.97
N GLN A 866 8.46 -56.12 52.48
CA GLN A 866 8.80 -55.34 53.67
C GLN A 866 8.72 -53.83 53.41
N LEU A 867 9.26 -53.35 52.28
CA LEU A 867 9.19 -51.93 51.88
C LEU A 867 7.75 -51.50 51.61
N LYS A 868 6.92 -52.34 50.99
CA LYS A 868 5.49 -52.10 50.79
C LYS A 868 4.71 -51.99 52.08
N LYS A 869 5.10 -52.68 53.18
CA LYS A 869 4.49 -52.62 54.52
C LYS A 869 4.91 -51.35 55.28
N MET A 870 5.96 -50.67 54.83
CA MET A 870 6.49 -49.43 55.42
C MET A 870 5.92 -48.16 54.71
N VAL A 871 5.20 -48.31 53.59
CA VAL A 871 4.43 -47.28 52.88
C VAL A 871 2.98 -47.32 53.45
#